data_48218dffdaa8ebd05f44ceeb7b231345
#
_entry.id   48218dffdaa8ebd05f44ceeb7b231345
#
_cell.length_a   1.000
_cell.length_b   1.000
_cell.length_c   1.000
_cell.angle_alpha   90.00
_cell.angle_beta   90.00
_cell.angle_gamma   90.00
#
_symmetry.space_group_name_H-M   'P 1'
#
loop_
_entity.id
_entity.type
_entity.pdbx_description
1 polymer ?
#
loop_
_entity_poly.entity_id
_entity_poly.type
_entity_poly.pdbx_seq_one_letter_code
_entity_poly.pdbx_strand_id
1 'polypeptide(L)'
;MKRSQVVRGIAQSVAVVALLAGTVPAGTGPARAQRIDTPVAGTAGVPGTALSIDDLYRFKSIVGTEPVGYSWAADGSAVLFLWNDEGATFQDIWSFSPVTGRKTRLTFLGRESKPEAEAHGIGQAVYLDRGRIAFTLGGQLHIREANGTIARVEADKQAIRKLAVSPDGTKLAFISGSPVDPKNRVTLGGVLWVRDVASGATARKLVGDDDPKVYISDFQWSDDSRAIAFEQDDDRLMPERDILYYAKGKAQNNRVIRAFPGDETTKARVGVVTLAGGATKFYERPDPKHHIWGYGLSSDGKRLFVSGSDMEAKEHTIYVYDVASGARETFYQLAEPHHIRPDWQVAWAPGDDGLIILTDRDGWAHLYHQKTAGAAPRAITSGKWEIASFEVDRANRQLYFLSSQSYLAERQVYRVPVAGGAVERVSGPAAGTHKPVYSPDFRHAADWFSDDMTPPELYLADLTKPGAKAVQVTKSPLPAFYQQTWAKVGYVEFPSHVDGQNLLGRVMLPANYDPAKKYPVIVGSVYSDGVQNQWGGRRAHPTWGIDQYFVAQGYIVLTVNLRGSWGQGRAHNQAQHHSYGTMDINDLESGVRYLVGKGYADPKRVGLWGSSYGGLMTIMSLAKKPGVYAAGIAGAPATNVWHAYPSQMWIMGPPTGPDMPERYERQSPLYQVQGVKDPLMIIHGTRDPVVLYSDTVALTEKMIANQQPFELVTLPGANHGWDNEGTVQTRFAFKKMAEFFDRNVKNKQ
;
A
#
# COMPACT_ATOMS: atom_id res chain seq x y z
N MET A 1 -10.33 -9.38 -7.66
CA MET A 1 -9.40 -8.68 -8.56
C MET A 1 -8.32 -7.86 -7.87
N LYS A 2 -8.42 -7.50 -6.59
CA LYS A 2 -7.29 -6.97 -5.79
C LYS A 2 -6.09 -7.95 -5.65
N ARG A 3 -6.15 -9.13 -6.29
CA ARG A 3 -5.20 -10.25 -6.11
C ARG A 3 -4.06 -10.35 -7.13
N SER A 4 -4.12 -9.65 -8.27
CA SER A 4 -2.99 -9.63 -9.23
C SER A 4 -1.83 -8.72 -8.77
N GLN A 5 -2.11 -7.80 -7.86
CA GLN A 5 -1.08 -6.93 -7.28
C GLN A 5 -0.24 -7.58 -6.18
N VAL A 6 -0.63 -8.74 -5.66
CA VAL A 6 0.02 -9.35 -4.50
C VAL A 6 1.36 -10.03 -4.85
N VAL A 7 1.57 -10.49 -6.08
CA VAL A 7 2.85 -11.14 -6.45
C VAL A 7 3.93 -10.10 -6.79
N ARG A 8 3.57 -8.95 -7.35
CA ARG A 8 4.43 -7.75 -7.38
C ARG A 8 4.33 -6.96 -6.08
N GLY A 9 3.32 -7.25 -5.28
CA GLY A 9 2.88 -6.47 -4.13
C GLY A 9 3.83 -6.44 -2.93
N ILE A 10 4.91 -7.19 -2.85
CA ILE A 10 5.86 -7.00 -1.74
C ILE A 10 6.92 -5.95 -2.09
N ALA A 11 7.28 -5.80 -3.33
CA ALA A 11 8.08 -4.65 -3.74
C ALA A 11 7.19 -3.45 -4.11
N GLN A 12 6.02 -3.68 -4.70
CA GLN A 12 5.08 -2.64 -5.10
C GLN A 12 4.05 -2.27 -4.03
N SER A 13 3.69 -3.13 -3.08
CA SER A 13 2.84 -2.74 -1.95
C SER A 13 3.51 -1.75 -0.99
N VAL A 14 4.82 -1.54 -1.18
CA VAL A 14 5.49 -0.39 -0.56
C VAL A 14 5.25 0.89 -1.37
N ALA A 15 4.96 0.81 -2.68
CA ALA A 15 4.88 1.98 -3.55
C ALA A 15 3.46 2.40 -3.98
N VAL A 16 2.55 1.50 -4.22
CA VAL A 16 1.29 1.78 -4.93
C VAL A 16 0.18 2.38 -4.06
N VAL A 17 0.39 2.57 -2.76
CA VAL A 17 -0.60 3.23 -1.88
C VAL A 17 -0.17 4.66 -1.51
N ALA A 18 0.73 5.28 -2.24
CA ALA A 18 1.08 6.67 -2.04
C ALA A 18 0.29 7.55 -3.00
N LEU A 19 -0.89 7.89 -2.66
CA LEU A 19 -1.62 9.06 -3.10
C LEU A 19 -2.47 9.54 -1.95
N LEU A 20 -2.18 10.65 -1.51
CA LEU A 20 -2.76 11.97 -1.39
C LEU A 20 -2.99 12.51 -0.02
N ALA A 21 -2.81 13.72 0.12
CA ALA A 21 -3.24 14.68 0.88
C ALA A 21 -3.27 15.95 1.34
N GLY A 22 -3.77 16.87 1.61
CA GLY A 22 -4.09 18.22 1.79
C GLY A 22 -3.85 19.06 3.00
N THR A 23 -3.93 20.28 3.28
CA THR A 23 -3.39 21.50 3.79
C THR A 23 -4.04 22.46 4.73
N VAL A 24 -3.60 23.56 5.38
CA VAL A 24 -4.28 24.69 6.06
C VAL A 24 -3.46 25.97 6.22
N PRO A 25 -4.08 27.20 6.34
CA PRO A 25 -3.40 28.48 6.42
C PRO A 25 -3.01 28.94 7.82
N ALA A 26 -2.11 29.94 7.87
CA ALA A 26 -1.62 30.57 9.08
C ALA A 26 -2.71 31.40 9.80
N GLY A 27 -2.89 31.19 11.09
CA GLY A 27 -3.75 32.05 11.93
C GLY A 27 -4.30 31.39 13.19
N THR A 28 -4.65 30.13 13.12
CA THR A 28 -4.94 29.28 14.29
C THR A 28 -4.21 27.99 13.99
N GLY A 29 -3.26 27.60 14.79
CA GLY A 29 -2.47 26.38 14.57
C GLY A 29 -3.39 25.19 14.28
N PRO A 30 -3.09 24.35 13.28
CA PRO A 30 -3.93 23.20 12.94
C PRO A 30 -4.05 22.30 14.16
N ALA A 31 -5.19 21.60 14.27
CA ALA A 31 -5.26 20.43 15.13
C ALA A 31 -4.23 19.42 14.60
N ARG A 32 -3.01 19.50 15.13
CA ARG A 32 -1.98 18.48 14.93
C ARG A 32 -2.51 17.18 15.51
N ALA A 33 -2.19 16.04 14.92
CA ALA A 33 -2.18 14.81 15.69
C ALA A 33 -1.51 15.16 17.01
N GLN A 34 -2.23 15.02 18.12
CA GLN A 34 -1.77 15.59 19.39
C GLN A 34 -0.40 15.01 19.73
N ARG A 35 0.65 15.84 19.57
CA ARG A 35 1.91 15.59 20.24
C ARG A 35 1.58 15.71 21.72
N ILE A 36 1.52 14.61 22.40
CA ILE A 36 1.29 14.56 23.83
C ILE A 36 2.54 13.96 24.46
N ASP A 37 3.09 14.70 25.39
CA ASP A 37 4.15 14.18 26.28
C ASP A 37 3.61 13.05 27.16
N THR A 38 2.29 12.91 27.21
CA THR A 38 1.56 11.87 27.94
C THR A 38 0.36 11.40 27.10
N PRO A 39 0.22 10.10 26.81
CA PRO A 39 -0.97 9.58 26.12
C PRO A 39 -2.25 9.92 26.88
N VAL A 40 -3.30 10.29 26.17
CA VAL A 40 -4.60 10.64 26.78
C VAL A 40 -5.48 9.40 26.81
N ALA A 41 -5.99 9.05 28.00
CA ALA A 41 -7.00 8.01 28.11
C ALA A 41 -8.26 8.36 27.32
N GLY A 42 -8.90 7.37 26.71
CA GLY A 42 -10.20 7.52 26.08
C GLY A 42 -11.23 8.07 27.08
N THR A 43 -12.23 8.80 26.61
CA THR A 43 -13.39 9.13 27.43
C THR A 43 -14.17 7.86 27.71
N ALA A 44 -14.57 7.61 28.96
CA ALA A 44 -15.51 6.56 29.29
C ALA A 44 -16.78 6.75 28.46
N GLY A 45 -17.11 5.79 27.59
CA GLY A 45 -18.35 5.80 26.84
C GLY A 45 -19.53 5.37 27.74
N VAL A 46 -20.70 5.46 27.18
CA VAL A 46 -21.89 4.82 27.76
C VAL A 46 -21.59 3.33 27.90
N PRO A 47 -21.94 2.67 29.03
CA PRO A 47 -21.78 1.23 29.17
C PRO A 47 -22.51 0.52 28.02
N GLY A 48 -21.77 0.11 27.01
CA GLY A 48 -22.24 -0.65 25.86
C GLY A 48 -21.75 -2.08 25.93
N THR A 49 -22.20 -2.92 25.03
CA THR A 49 -21.63 -4.26 24.83
C THR A 49 -20.14 -4.14 24.54
N ALA A 50 -19.32 -4.94 25.21
CA ALA A 50 -17.88 -4.96 24.97
C ALA A 50 -17.58 -5.26 23.49
N LEU A 51 -16.73 -4.45 22.86
CA LEU A 51 -16.29 -4.63 21.48
C LEU A 51 -15.76 -6.05 21.26
N SER A 52 -16.30 -6.76 20.29
CA SER A 52 -15.88 -8.11 19.94
C SER A 52 -15.13 -8.16 18.60
N ILE A 53 -14.32 -9.21 18.40
CA ILE A 53 -13.68 -9.49 17.11
C ILE A 53 -14.74 -9.69 16.02
N ASP A 54 -15.88 -10.28 16.34
CA ASP A 54 -16.95 -10.48 15.37
C ASP A 54 -17.59 -9.16 14.93
N ASP A 55 -17.67 -8.15 15.78
CA ASP A 55 -18.17 -6.82 15.41
C ASP A 55 -17.30 -6.17 14.33
N LEU A 56 -15.98 -6.37 14.41
CA LEU A 56 -15.01 -5.78 13.49
C LEU A 56 -14.90 -6.55 12.17
N TYR A 57 -15.00 -7.88 12.19
CA TYR A 57 -14.59 -8.72 11.05
C TYR A 57 -15.67 -9.64 10.49
N ARG A 58 -16.90 -9.63 11.02
CA ARG A 58 -18.01 -10.37 10.42
C ARG A 58 -18.47 -9.74 9.10
N PHE A 59 -19.24 -10.48 8.35
CA PHE A 59 -20.01 -9.90 7.24
C PHE A 59 -20.92 -8.78 7.77
N LYS A 60 -20.90 -7.63 7.12
CA LYS A 60 -21.44 -6.36 7.60
C LYS A 60 -20.80 -5.94 8.93
N SER A 61 -19.48 -5.76 8.88
CA SER A 61 -18.71 -5.17 9.98
C SER A 61 -19.31 -3.82 10.40
N ILE A 62 -19.26 -3.52 11.70
CA ILE A 62 -19.68 -2.20 12.19
C ILE A 62 -18.87 -1.05 11.62
N VAL A 63 -17.64 -1.31 11.15
CA VAL A 63 -16.77 -0.33 10.48
C VAL A 63 -17.33 0.09 9.11
N GLY A 64 -18.16 -0.76 8.51
CA GLY A 64 -18.73 -0.50 7.18
C GLY A 64 -17.78 -0.85 6.04
N THR A 65 -18.08 -0.33 4.85
CA THR A 65 -17.33 -0.61 3.62
C THR A 65 -16.63 0.64 3.12
N GLU A 66 -15.33 0.59 2.98
CA GLU A 66 -14.50 1.69 2.47
C GLU A 66 -14.89 2.07 1.04
N PRO A 67 -15.14 3.35 0.72
CA PRO A 67 -15.34 3.80 -0.65
C PRO A 67 -14.01 3.77 -1.42
N VAL A 68 -14.03 3.24 -2.66
CA VAL A 68 -12.82 3.06 -3.49
C VAL A 68 -13.11 3.32 -4.98
N GLY A 69 -12.07 3.31 -5.82
CA GLY A 69 -12.22 3.29 -7.29
C GLY A 69 -12.74 4.60 -7.86
N TYR A 70 -12.20 5.73 -7.41
CA TYR A 70 -12.60 7.06 -7.87
C TYR A 70 -12.25 7.31 -9.33
N SER A 71 -13.20 7.82 -10.11
CA SER A 71 -13.01 8.20 -11.51
C SER A 71 -13.86 9.41 -11.86
N TRP A 72 -13.24 10.48 -12.35
CA TRP A 72 -13.92 11.68 -12.75
C TRP A 72 -14.50 11.61 -14.15
N ALA A 73 -15.62 12.27 -14.38
CA ALA A 73 -16.06 12.65 -15.72
C ALA A 73 -15.03 13.61 -16.35
N ALA A 74 -14.84 13.52 -17.67
CA ALA A 74 -13.86 14.34 -18.38
C ALA A 74 -14.08 15.86 -18.21
N ASP A 75 -15.32 16.29 -17.99
CA ASP A 75 -15.70 17.69 -17.75
C ASP A 75 -15.69 18.10 -16.25
N GLY A 76 -15.25 17.21 -15.35
CA GLY A 76 -15.23 17.46 -13.92
C GLY A 76 -16.61 17.52 -13.24
N SER A 77 -17.71 17.29 -13.96
CA SER A 77 -19.08 17.46 -13.48
C SER A 77 -19.52 16.43 -12.43
N ALA A 78 -18.87 15.27 -12.41
CA ALA A 78 -19.19 14.20 -11.48
C ALA A 78 -17.99 13.26 -11.24
N VAL A 79 -17.96 12.61 -10.08
CA VAL A 79 -17.03 11.55 -9.73
C VAL A 79 -17.79 10.25 -9.49
N LEU A 80 -17.29 9.13 -10.08
CA LEU A 80 -17.70 7.77 -9.74
C LEU A 80 -16.89 7.26 -8.57
N PHE A 81 -17.51 6.38 -7.81
CA PHE A 81 -16.83 5.57 -6.78
C PHE A 81 -17.59 4.27 -6.54
N LEU A 82 -16.90 3.28 -6.02
CA LEU A 82 -17.45 1.99 -5.64
C LEU A 82 -17.68 1.98 -4.15
N TRP A 83 -18.89 1.66 -3.72
CA TRP A 83 -19.26 1.69 -2.31
C TRP A 83 -20.47 0.83 -1.99
N ASN A 84 -20.60 0.47 -0.71
CA ASN A 84 -21.79 -0.18 -0.17
C ASN A 84 -22.23 0.54 1.12
N ASP A 85 -23.39 1.13 1.08
CA ASP A 85 -23.97 1.92 2.18
C ASP A 85 -24.57 1.08 3.32
N GLU A 86 -24.62 -0.25 3.13
CA GLU A 86 -25.09 -1.22 4.13
C GLU A 86 -23.95 -2.04 4.77
N GLY A 87 -22.71 -1.75 4.46
CA GLY A 87 -21.53 -2.45 4.97
C GLY A 87 -21.28 -3.84 4.37
N ALA A 88 -21.95 -4.20 3.28
CA ALA A 88 -21.70 -5.44 2.58
C ALA A 88 -20.42 -5.35 1.70
N THR A 89 -19.81 -6.51 1.41
CA THR A 89 -18.57 -6.59 0.63
C THR A 89 -18.76 -6.26 -0.86
N PHE A 90 -19.96 -6.49 -1.40
CA PHE A 90 -20.26 -6.13 -2.78
C PHE A 90 -20.43 -4.62 -2.90
N GLN A 91 -19.62 -3.97 -3.73
CA GLN A 91 -19.63 -2.53 -3.95
C GLN A 91 -20.27 -2.20 -5.29
N ASP A 92 -21.35 -1.42 -5.24
CA ASP A 92 -22.01 -0.88 -6.42
C ASP A 92 -21.38 0.44 -6.88
N ILE A 93 -21.69 0.87 -8.11
CA ILE A 93 -21.26 2.16 -8.64
C ILE A 93 -22.15 3.26 -8.08
N TRP A 94 -21.51 4.27 -7.50
CA TRP A 94 -22.13 5.53 -7.09
C TRP A 94 -21.52 6.67 -7.87
N SER A 95 -22.28 7.77 -7.96
CA SER A 95 -21.83 9.04 -8.53
C SER A 95 -22.10 10.17 -7.55
N PHE A 96 -21.21 11.15 -7.51
CA PHE A 96 -21.42 12.41 -6.80
C PHE A 96 -21.12 13.59 -7.72
N SER A 97 -22.03 14.59 -7.75
CA SER A 97 -21.85 15.81 -8.52
C SER A 97 -21.44 16.98 -7.61
N PRO A 98 -20.25 17.59 -7.83
CA PRO A 98 -19.84 18.80 -7.11
C PRO A 98 -20.79 19.96 -7.28
N VAL A 99 -21.42 20.08 -8.45
CA VAL A 99 -22.27 21.19 -8.82
C VAL A 99 -23.61 21.17 -8.07
N THR A 100 -24.23 19.99 -7.98
CA THR A 100 -25.56 19.85 -7.37
C THR A 100 -25.52 19.30 -5.93
N GLY A 101 -24.37 18.82 -5.46
CA GLY A 101 -24.22 18.11 -4.19
C GLY A 101 -24.95 16.77 -4.14
N ARG A 102 -25.43 16.26 -5.27
CA ARG A 102 -26.23 15.03 -5.32
C ARG A 102 -25.35 13.78 -5.39
N LYS A 103 -25.59 12.86 -4.45
CA LYS A 103 -25.08 11.47 -4.47
C LYS A 103 -26.14 10.53 -5.03
N THR A 104 -25.77 9.66 -5.97
CA THR A 104 -26.71 8.74 -6.63
C THR A 104 -26.08 7.36 -6.77
N ARG A 105 -26.76 6.30 -6.33
CA ARG A 105 -26.40 4.91 -6.63
C ARG A 105 -26.84 4.58 -8.04
N LEU A 106 -25.93 4.14 -8.89
CA LEU A 106 -26.13 3.91 -10.32
C LEU A 106 -26.35 2.45 -10.67
N THR A 107 -25.88 1.52 -9.83
CA THR A 107 -26.11 0.08 -9.99
C THR A 107 -26.68 -0.51 -8.70
N PHE A 108 -27.35 -1.68 -8.82
CA PHE A 108 -28.00 -2.38 -7.73
C PHE A 108 -27.70 -3.90 -7.84
N LEU A 109 -26.48 -4.24 -8.26
CA LEU A 109 -26.07 -5.60 -8.56
C LEU A 109 -25.75 -6.41 -7.31
N GLY A 110 -25.50 -5.73 -6.17
CA GLY A 110 -25.15 -6.35 -4.89
C GLY A 110 -26.33 -6.82 -4.05
N ARG A 111 -27.58 -6.63 -4.48
CA ARG A 111 -28.77 -6.97 -3.66
C ARG A 111 -28.92 -8.46 -3.37
N GLU A 112 -28.36 -9.32 -4.21
CA GLU A 112 -28.44 -10.78 -4.10
C GLU A 112 -27.16 -11.41 -3.55
N SER A 113 -26.15 -10.60 -3.17
CA SER A 113 -24.89 -11.13 -2.68
C SER A 113 -25.10 -11.85 -1.35
N LYS A 114 -24.75 -13.14 -1.31
CA LYS A 114 -24.75 -13.92 -0.08
C LYS A 114 -23.61 -13.45 0.83
N PRO A 115 -23.77 -13.50 2.16
CA PRO A 115 -22.72 -13.08 3.12
C PRO A 115 -21.35 -13.72 2.89
N GLU A 116 -21.33 -14.93 2.38
CA GLU A 116 -20.15 -15.76 2.15
C GLU A 116 -19.70 -15.77 0.70
N ALA A 117 -20.44 -15.07 -0.18
CA ALA A 117 -20.05 -14.98 -1.59
C ALA A 117 -18.78 -14.14 -1.68
N GLU A 118 -17.74 -14.73 -2.24
CA GLU A 118 -16.49 -14.05 -2.63
C GLU A 118 -16.71 -13.06 -3.80
N ALA A 119 -17.91 -12.62 -4.01
CA ALA A 119 -18.28 -11.66 -5.04
C ALA A 119 -17.75 -10.28 -4.62
N HIS A 120 -16.56 -9.95 -5.11
CA HIS A 120 -15.85 -8.72 -4.81
C HIS A 120 -16.49 -7.46 -5.43
N GLY A 121 -17.72 -7.54 -5.91
CA GLY A 121 -18.37 -6.42 -6.54
C GLY A 121 -17.79 -6.06 -7.91
N ILE A 122 -17.88 -4.80 -8.24
CA ILE A 122 -17.33 -4.22 -9.46
C ILE A 122 -15.84 -3.94 -9.25
N GLY A 123 -15.00 -4.35 -10.21
CA GLY A 123 -13.55 -4.20 -10.07
C GLY A 123 -13.02 -2.80 -10.38
N GLN A 124 -13.59 -2.16 -11.40
CA GLN A 124 -13.27 -0.80 -11.84
C GLN A 124 -14.45 -0.21 -12.61
N ALA A 125 -14.64 1.11 -12.52
CA ALA A 125 -15.63 1.84 -13.31
C ALA A 125 -15.05 3.16 -13.81
N VAL A 126 -15.34 3.52 -15.07
CA VAL A 126 -14.91 4.77 -15.70
C VAL A 126 -16.06 5.38 -16.52
N TYR A 127 -16.17 6.72 -16.53
CA TYR A 127 -17.07 7.39 -17.46
C TYR A 127 -16.59 7.20 -18.91
N LEU A 128 -17.50 6.89 -19.81
CA LEU A 128 -17.24 6.92 -21.25
C LEU A 128 -17.61 8.27 -21.85
N ASP A 129 -18.81 8.73 -21.52
CA ASP A 129 -19.35 10.02 -21.93
C ASP A 129 -20.55 10.41 -21.02
N ARG A 130 -21.44 11.31 -21.51
CA ARG A 130 -22.60 11.82 -20.77
C ARG A 130 -23.56 10.73 -20.28
N GLY A 131 -23.20 10.12 -19.15
CA GLY A 131 -24.01 9.17 -18.41
C GLY A 131 -23.77 7.70 -18.75
N ARG A 132 -22.91 7.37 -19.74
CA ARG A 132 -22.47 6.01 -19.98
C ARG A 132 -21.22 5.67 -19.18
N ILE A 133 -21.16 4.46 -18.68
CA ILE A 133 -20.10 4.01 -17.78
C ILE A 133 -19.63 2.62 -18.25
N ALA A 134 -18.32 2.46 -18.44
CA ALA A 134 -17.71 1.15 -18.60
C ALA A 134 -17.24 0.64 -17.24
N PHE A 135 -17.48 -0.63 -16.95
CA PHE A 135 -17.04 -1.24 -15.70
C PHE A 135 -16.75 -2.74 -15.86
N THR A 136 -15.98 -3.28 -14.93
CA THR A 136 -15.72 -4.72 -14.88
C THR A 136 -16.55 -5.37 -13.78
N LEU A 137 -17.24 -6.47 -14.12
CA LEU A 137 -17.98 -7.34 -13.22
C LEU A 137 -17.55 -8.78 -13.47
N GLY A 138 -17.03 -9.45 -12.44
CA GLY A 138 -16.49 -10.81 -12.61
C GLY A 138 -15.36 -10.90 -13.67
N GLY A 139 -14.60 -9.82 -13.85
CA GLY A 139 -13.56 -9.72 -14.87
C GLY A 139 -14.07 -9.45 -16.30
N GLN A 140 -15.36 -9.34 -16.52
CA GLN A 140 -15.93 -9.06 -17.83
C GLN A 140 -16.30 -7.59 -17.98
N LEU A 141 -16.13 -7.04 -19.19
CA LEU A 141 -16.50 -5.66 -19.50
C LEU A 141 -18.01 -5.53 -19.64
N HIS A 142 -18.57 -4.55 -18.96
CA HIS A 142 -19.97 -4.15 -19.06
C HIS A 142 -20.05 -2.66 -19.38
N ILE A 143 -21.06 -2.26 -20.10
CA ILE A 143 -21.43 -0.85 -20.29
C ILE A 143 -22.81 -0.65 -19.68
N ARG A 144 -22.90 0.36 -18.81
CA ARG A 144 -24.14 0.93 -18.35
C ARG A 144 -24.47 2.12 -19.24
N GLU A 145 -25.58 2.02 -19.98
CA GLU A 145 -26.11 3.12 -20.80
C GLU A 145 -26.72 4.24 -19.93
N ALA A 146 -26.90 5.41 -20.50
CA ALA A 146 -27.47 6.57 -19.80
C ALA A 146 -28.88 6.33 -19.22
N ASN A 147 -29.67 5.47 -19.90
CA ASN A 147 -31.01 5.05 -19.44
C ASN A 147 -30.96 4.00 -18.30
N GLY A 148 -29.79 3.55 -17.89
CA GLY A 148 -29.59 2.57 -16.82
C GLY A 148 -29.49 1.12 -17.29
N THR A 149 -29.71 0.82 -18.56
CA THR A 149 -29.55 -0.53 -19.11
C THR A 149 -28.06 -0.95 -19.01
N ILE A 150 -27.81 -2.17 -18.56
CA ILE A 150 -26.47 -2.74 -18.46
C ILE A 150 -26.35 -3.88 -19.48
N ALA A 151 -25.33 -3.80 -20.33
CA ALA A 151 -25.00 -4.84 -21.29
C ALA A 151 -23.56 -5.31 -21.11
N ARG A 152 -23.35 -6.62 -21.22
CA ARG A 152 -22.00 -7.17 -21.32
C ARG A 152 -21.45 -6.87 -22.73
N VAL A 153 -20.19 -6.46 -22.78
CA VAL A 153 -19.47 -6.24 -24.03
C VAL A 153 -18.55 -7.43 -24.26
N GLU A 154 -18.67 -8.06 -25.40
CA GLU A 154 -17.72 -9.07 -25.81
C GLU A 154 -16.42 -8.40 -26.24
N ALA A 155 -15.36 -8.62 -25.49
CA ALA A 155 -14.04 -8.04 -25.74
C ALA A 155 -12.98 -9.14 -25.87
N ASP A 156 -12.84 -9.94 -24.83
CA ASP A 156 -11.96 -11.11 -24.77
C ASP A 156 -12.61 -12.14 -23.83
N LYS A 157 -12.22 -13.40 -23.96
CA LYS A 157 -12.62 -14.46 -23.04
C LYS A 157 -11.91 -14.34 -21.69
N GLN A 158 -10.83 -13.59 -21.64
CA GLN A 158 -10.01 -13.40 -20.44
C GLN A 158 -10.50 -12.21 -19.59
N ALA A 159 -10.04 -12.14 -18.34
CA ALA A 159 -10.46 -11.10 -17.42
C ALA A 159 -9.79 -9.76 -17.74
N ILE A 160 -10.58 -8.69 -17.66
CA ILE A 160 -10.09 -7.31 -17.81
C ILE A 160 -9.53 -6.82 -16.49
N ARG A 161 -8.31 -6.26 -16.53
CA ARG A 161 -7.55 -5.85 -15.36
C ARG A 161 -7.40 -4.34 -15.20
N LYS A 162 -7.43 -3.58 -16.30
CA LYS A 162 -7.31 -2.13 -16.31
C LYS A 162 -8.18 -1.54 -17.42
N LEU A 163 -8.88 -0.44 -17.08
CA LEU A 163 -9.67 0.37 -18.01
C LEU A 163 -9.14 1.80 -17.99
N ALA A 164 -8.98 2.45 -19.14
CA ALA A 164 -8.72 3.88 -19.23
C ALA A 164 -9.33 4.47 -20.50
N VAL A 165 -10.06 5.56 -20.36
CA VAL A 165 -10.59 6.34 -21.48
C VAL A 165 -9.47 7.27 -21.97
N SER A 166 -9.41 7.48 -23.31
CA SER A 166 -8.47 8.43 -23.91
C SER A 166 -8.77 9.86 -23.45
N PRO A 167 -7.77 10.74 -23.37
CA PRO A 167 -7.97 12.14 -22.98
C PRO A 167 -9.04 12.89 -23.78
N ASP A 168 -9.19 12.56 -25.07
CA ASP A 168 -10.23 13.13 -25.94
C ASP A 168 -11.64 12.51 -25.75
N GLY A 169 -11.76 11.48 -24.88
CA GLY A 169 -13.02 10.79 -24.58
C GLY A 169 -13.55 9.87 -25.68
N THR A 170 -12.79 9.66 -26.77
CA THR A 170 -13.33 8.93 -27.94
C THR A 170 -13.06 7.43 -27.91
N LYS A 171 -12.12 6.97 -27.08
CA LYS A 171 -11.69 5.57 -27.04
C LYS A 171 -11.56 5.06 -25.61
N LEU A 172 -11.76 3.75 -25.46
CA LEU A 172 -11.51 2.99 -24.25
C LEU A 172 -10.38 1.99 -24.52
N ALA A 173 -9.29 2.07 -23.77
CA ALA A 173 -8.25 1.06 -23.75
C ALA A 173 -8.38 0.18 -22.51
N PHE A 174 -7.96 -1.07 -22.63
CA PHE A 174 -7.97 -2.01 -21.51
C PHE A 174 -6.95 -3.14 -21.71
N ILE A 175 -6.48 -3.68 -20.60
CA ILE A 175 -5.69 -4.92 -20.60
C ILE A 175 -6.62 -6.08 -20.27
N SER A 176 -6.67 -7.08 -21.15
CA SER A 176 -7.21 -8.40 -20.82
C SER A 176 -6.08 -9.40 -20.61
N GLY A 177 -6.25 -10.29 -19.68
CA GLY A 177 -5.28 -11.35 -19.44
C GLY A 177 -5.95 -12.41 -18.59
N SER A 178 -5.32 -13.56 -18.47
CA SER A 178 -5.77 -14.52 -17.48
C SER A 178 -5.92 -13.78 -16.15
N PRO A 179 -7.07 -13.90 -15.45
CA PRO A 179 -7.05 -13.56 -14.05
C PRO A 179 -5.87 -14.35 -13.47
N VAL A 180 -5.18 -13.76 -12.52
CA VAL A 180 -4.29 -14.56 -11.68
C VAL A 180 -5.09 -15.80 -11.34
N ASP A 181 -4.70 -16.96 -11.88
CA ASP A 181 -5.42 -18.20 -11.58
C ASP A 181 -5.53 -18.24 -10.07
N PRO A 182 -6.75 -18.15 -9.49
CA PRO A 182 -6.88 -18.16 -8.03
C PRO A 182 -6.30 -19.43 -7.42
N LYS A 183 -6.05 -20.47 -8.24
CA LYS A 183 -5.34 -21.68 -7.84
C LYS A 183 -3.83 -21.54 -7.93
N ASN A 184 -3.28 -20.90 -8.96
CA ASN A 184 -1.85 -20.88 -9.25
C ASN A 184 -1.20 -19.51 -9.07
N ARG A 185 -1.95 -18.41 -9.03
CA ARG A 185 -1.48 -17.02 -8.93
C ARG A 185 -0.43 -16.60 -9.98
N VAL A 186 -0.33 -17.31 -11.07
CA VAL A 186 0.46 -16.93 -12.21
C VAL A 186 -0.36 -15.97 -13.06
N THR A 187 0.13 -14.76 -13.25
CA THR A 187 -0.45 -13.88 -14.27
C THR A 187 0.01 -14.40 -15.61
N LEU A 188 -0.87 -15.05 -16.33
CA LEU A 188 -0.60 -15.52 -17.68
C LEU A 188 -1.30 -14.62 -18.68
N GLY A 189 -0.51 -14.05 -19.57
CA GLY A 189 -1.00 -13.17 -20.61
C GLY A 189 -1.40 -11.77 -20.10
N GLY A 190 -1.28 -10.85 -20.97
CA GLY A 190 -1.74 -9.48 -20.87
C GLY A 190 -1.74 -8.89 -22.26
N VAL A 191 -2.93 -8.64 -22.79
CA VAL A 191 -3.12 -8.09 -24.13
C VAL A 191 -3.73 -6.71 -23.99
N LEU A 192 -3.13 -5.74 -24.67
CA LEU A 192 -3.67 -4.38 -24.76
C LEU A 192 -4.67 -4.30 -25.91
N TRP A 193 -5.86 -3.86 -25.57
CA TRP A 193 -7.00 -3.66 -26.47
C TRP A 193 -7.41 -2.20 -26.52
N VAL A 194 -8.02 -1.81 -27.64
CA VAL A 194 -8.71 -0.53 -27.77
C VAL A 194 -10.06 -0.73 -28.48
N ARG A 195 -11.05 0.08 -28.10
CA ARG A 195 -12.32 0.21 -28.79
C ARG A 195 -12.77 1.66 -28.82
N ASP A 196 -13.62 2.02 -29.80
CA ASP A 196 -14.30 3.30 -29.77
C ASP A 196 -15.36 3.34 -28.67
N VAL A 197 -15.56 4.51 -28.07
CA VAL A 197 -16.58 4.73 -27.04
C VAL A 197 -18.00 4.64 -27.66
N ALA A 198 -18.12 4.84 -28.97
CA ALA A 198 -19.41 4.74 -29.68
C ALA A 198 -20.13 3.41 -29.39
N SER A 199 -21.46 3.47 -29.33
CA SER A 199 -22.29 2.29 -29.12
C SER A 199 -22.09 1.26 -30.22
N GLY A 200 -22.06 -0.04 -29.88
CA GLY A 200 -21.88 -1.12 -30.82
C GLY A 200 -20.46 -1.31 -31.37
N ALA A 201 -19.48 -0.49 -30.95
CA ALA A 201 -18.10 -0.64 -31.40
C ALA A 201 -17.47 -1.95 -30.90
N THR A 202 -16.65 -2.59 -31.73
CA THR A 202 -15.88 -3.77 -31.38
C THR A 202 -14.50 -3.41 -30.87
N ALA A 203 -13.96 -4.22 -29.95
CA ALA A 203 -12.58 -4.08 -29.51
C ALA A 203 -11.61 -4.68 -30.52
N ARG A 204 -10.44 -4.05 -30.70
CA ARG A 204 -9.33 -4.60 -31.48
C ARG A 204 -8.07 -4.75 -30.61
N LYS A 205 -7.35 -5.83 -30.82
CA LYS A 205 -6.03 -6.05 -30.21
C LYS A 205 -5.04 -4.99 -30.74
N LEU A 206 -4.32 -4.35 -29.82
CA LEU A 206 -3.22 -3.44 -30.18
C LEU A 206 -1.87 -4.13 -30.05
N VAL A 207 -1.60 -4.66 -28.85
CA VAL A 207 -0.33 -5.32 -28.51
C VAL A 207 -0.63 -6.54 -27.64
N GLY A 208 0.12 -7.60 -27.83
CA GLY A 208 0.08 -8.81 -27.03
C GLY A 208 0.93 -9.90 -27.66
N ASP A 209 1.45 -10.79 -26.87
CA ASP A 209 2.25 -11.93 -27.27
C ASP A 209 1.40 -13.22 -27.24
N ASP A 210 1.80 -14.22 -28.02
CA ASP A 210 1.16 -15.54 -27.98
C ASP A 210 1.69 -16.38 -26.80
N ASP A 211 2.90 -16.08 -26.30
CA ASP A 211 3.43 -16.67 -25.08
C ASP A 211 2.81 -15.96 -23.85
N PRO A 212 2.05 -16.67 -23.02
CA PRO A 212 1.39 -16.08 -21.86
C PRO A 212 2.37 -15.56 -20.78
N LYS A 213 3.65 -15.91 -20.85
CA LYS A 213 4.70 -15.38 -19.96
C LYS A 213 5.25 -14.03 -20.43
N VAL A 214 4.88 -13.58 -21.65
CA VAL A 214 5.16 -12.25 -22.17
C VAL A 214 3.88 -11.44 -22.19
N TYR A 215 3.75 -10.44 -21.35
CA TYR A 215 2.46 -9.79 -21.13
C TYR A 215 2.57 -8.28 -20.90
N ILE A 216 1.51 -7.57 -21.24
CA ILE A 216 1.36 -6.15 -20.93
C ILE A 216 0.88 -6.02 -19.47
N SER A 217 1.66 -5.34 -18.65
CA SER A 217 1.39 -5.17 -17.22
C SER A 217 0.71 -3.84 -16.91
N ASP A 218 1.05 -2.80 -17.65
CA ASP A 218 0.48 -1.46 -17.48
C ASP A 218 0.48 -0.67 -18.80
N PHE A 219 -0.31 0.42 -18.87
CA PHE A 219 -0.33 1.34 -20.00
C PHE A 219 -0.77 2.75 -19.61
N GLN A 220 -0.38 3.73 -20.43
CA GLN A 220 -0.77 5.13 -20.32
C GLN A 220 -1.10 5.71 -21.70
N TRP A 221 -2.16 6.50 -21.80
CA TRP A 221 -2.46 7.28 -22.99
C TRP A 221 -1.47 8.43 -23.18
N SER A 222 -1.16 8.77 -24.44
CA SER A 222 -0.59 10.09 -24.77
C SER A 222 -1.65 11.18 -24.59
N ASP A 223 -1.23 12.40 -24.24
CA ASP A 223 -2.14 13.54 -24.02
C ASP A 223 -2.99 13.85 -25.27
N ASP A 224 -2.43 13.61 -26.47
CA ASP A 224 -3.10 13.79 -27.75
C ASP A 224 -4.01 12.63 -28.19
N SER A 225 -4.13 11.60 -27.37
CA SER A 225 -4.96 10.40 -27.61
C SER A 225 -4.57 9.57 -28.84
N ARG A 226 -3.37 9.77 -29.43
CA ARG A 226 -2.94 9.10 -30.65
C ARG A 226 -2.05 7.88 -30.43
N ALA A 227 -1.46 7.77 -29.25
CA ALA A 227 -0.56 6.69 -28.89
C ALA A 227 -0.82 6.18 -27.47
N ILE A 228 -0.33 4.99 -27.19
CA ILE A 228 -0.30 4.39 -25.87
C ILE A 228 1.15 3.97 -25.59
N ALA A 229 1.71 4.44 -24.47
CA ALA A 229 2.89 3.86 -23.86
C ALA A 229 2.48 2.72 -22.93
N PHE A 230 3.23 1.64 -22.90
CA PHE A 230 2.91 0.47 -22.09
C PHE A 230 4.16 -0.23 -21.58
N GLU A 231 4.03 -0.92 -20.45
CA GLU A 231 5.07 -1.79 -19.93
C GLU A 231 4.78 -3.24 -20.36
N GLN A 232 5.79 -3.91 -20.89
CA GLN A 232 5.77 -5.32 -21.22
C GLN A 232 6.76 -6.06 -20.32
N ASP A 233 6.27 -7.13 -19.73
CA ASP A 233 7.03 -8.04 -18.88
C ASP A 233 7.26 -9.37 -19.57
N ASP A 234 8.45 -9.94 -19.38
CA ASP A 234 8.85 -11.25 -19.88
C ASP A 234 9.35 -12.11 -18.70
N ASP A 235 8.53 -13.08 -18.33
CA ASP A 235 8.78 -14.03 -17.22
C ASP A 235 9.26 -15.40 -17.72
N ARG A 236 9.63 -15.57 -19.00
CA ARG A 236 10.00 -16.86 -19.58
C ARG A 236 11.21 -17.53 -18.91
N LEU A 237 12.13 -16.73 -18.39
CA LEU A 237 13.31 -17.19 -17.71
C LEU A 237 13.15 -17.30 -16.18
N MET A 238 12.04 -16.83 -15.63
CA MET A 238 11.79 -16.93 -14.20
C MET A 238 11.51 -18.37 -13.79
N PRO A 239 12.02 -18.82 -12.63
CA PRO A 239 11.73 -20.14 -12.11
C PRO A 239 10.24 -20.34 -11.79
N GLU A 240 9.74 -21.52 -12.09
CA GLU A 240 8.47 -22.01 -11.58
C GLU A 240 8.70 -22.84 -10.31
N ARG A 241 7.85 -22.63 -9.30
CA ARG A 241 7.93 -23.33 -8.01
C ARG A 241 6.59 -23.93 -7.63
N ASP A 242 6.63 -25.13 -7.08
CA ASP A 242 5.45 -25.85 -6.61
C ASP A 242 5.20 -25.52 -5.14
N ILE A 243 3.98 -25.06 -4.83
CA ILE A 243 3.49 -24.88 -3.47
C ILE A 243 2.51 -26.00 -3.18
N LEU A 244 2.97 -26.99 -2.45
CA LEU A 244 2.14 -28.10 -2.00
C LEU A 244 1.31 -27.65 -0.79
N TYR A 245 0.01 -27.90 -0.81
CA TYR A 245 -0.88 -27.55 0.29
C TYR A 245 -2.06 -28.54 0.41
N TYR A 246 -2.72 -28.51 1.56
CA TYR A 246 -3.90 -29.32 1.81
C TYR A 246 -5.12 -28.41 2.02
N ALA A 247 -6.18 -28.67 1.28
CA ALA A 247 -7.45 -28.00 1.46
C ALA A 247 -8.62 -28.97 1.12
N LYS A 248 -9.71 -28.87 1.87
CA LYS A 248 -10.89 -29.73 1.70
C LYS A 248 -10.54 -31.23 1.73
N GLY A 249 -9.58 -31.61 2.61
CA GLY A 249 -9.14 -33.00 2.79
C GLY A 249 -8.32 -33.60 1.64
N LYS A 250 -7.83 -32.79 0.70
CA LYS A 250 -7.04 -33.23 -0.45
C LYS A 250 -5.71 -32.49 -0.55
N ALA A 251 -4.66 -33.22 -0.95
CA ALA A 251 -3.40 -32.62 -1.40
C ALA A 251 -3.64 -31.86 -2.71
N GLN A 252 -3.07 -30.68 -2.83
CA GLN A 252 -3.13 -29.83 -4.00
C GLN A 252 -1.77 -29.22 -4.27
N ASN A 253 -1.52 -28.85 -5.53
CA ASN A 253 -0.33 -28.15 -5.94
C ASN A 253 -0.72 -26.79 -6.54
N ASN A 254 -0.03 -25.74 -6.11
CA ASN A 254 -0.14 -24.40 -6.68
C ASN A 254 1.19 -24.02 -7.30
N ARG A 255 1.34 -24.21 -8.63
CA ARG A 255 2.57 -23.82 -9.33
C ARG A 255 2.55 -22.30 -9.57
N VAL A 256 3.63 -21.64 -9.16
CA VAL A 256 3.79 -20.18 -9.25
C VAL A 256 5.11 -19.83 -9.94
N ILE A 257 5.12 -18.72 -10.69
CA ILE A 257 6.37 -18.10 -11.14
C ILE A 257 6.91 -17.29 -9.97
N ARG A 258 8.07 -17.69 -9.46
CA ARG A 258 8.62 -17.15 -8.22
C ARG A 258 10.13 -17.17 -8.22
N ALA A 259 10.75 -16.00 -8.36
CA ALA A 259 12.19 -15.84 -8.21
C ALA A 259 12.59 -15.69 -6.74
N PHE A 260 13.74 -16.20 -6.38
CA PHE A 260 14.48 -15.92 -5.16
C PHE A 260 15.67 -15.00 -5.45
N PRO A 261 16.32 -14.40 -4.45
CA PRO A 261 17.56 -13.67 -4.66
C PRO A 261 18.60 -14.53 -5.39
N GLY A 262 19.14 -14.00 -6.49
CA GLY A 262 20.08 -14.70 -7.36
C GLY A 262 19.45 -15.39 -8.57
N ASP A 263 18.17 -15.65 -8.57
CA ASP A 263 17.45 -16.18 -9.74
C ASP A 263 17.32 -15.14 -10.87
N GLU A 264 16.93 -15.61 -12.05
CA GLU A 264 16.45 -14.73 -13.11
C GLU A 264 15.15 -14.05 -12.69
N THR A 265 15.00 -12.80 -13.08
CA THR A 265 13.86 -11.95 -12.76
C THR A 265 13.09 -11.53 -14.00
N THR A 266 11.90 -10.98 -13.84
CA THR A 266 11.13 -10.37 -14.93
C THR A 266 12.00 -9.41 -15.73
N LYS A 267 12.01 -9.54 -17.07
CA LYS A 267 12.58 -8.56 -17.97
C LYS A 267 11.51 -7.59 -18.41
N ALA A 268 11.56 -6.37 -17.88
CA ALA A 268 10.62 -5.32 -18.20
C ALA A 268 11.16 -4.37 -19.26
N ARG A 269 10.29 -3.94 -20.18
CA ARG A 269 10.60 -2.89 -21.17
C ARG A 269 9.38 -2.02 -21.45
N VAL A 270 9.61 -0.82 -21.92
CA VAL A 270 8.53 0.10 -22.30
C VAL A 270 8.33 0.08 -23.80
N GLY A 271 7.09 -0.02 -24.23
CA GLY A 271 6.70 0.08 -25.64
C GLY A 271 5.82 1.30 -25.90
N VAL A 272 5.82 1.75 -27.14
CA VAL A 272 4.87 2.75 -27.65
C VAL A 272 4.19 2.21 -28.90
N VAL A 273 2.87 2.28 -28.92
CA VAL A 273 2.04 1.90 -30.08
C VAL A 273 1.13 3.05 -30.49
N THR A 274 1.06 3.35 -31.79
CA THR A 274 0.15 4.36 -32.33
C THR A 274 -1.20 3.75 -32.71
N LEU A 275 -2.28 4.51 -32.56
CA LEU A 275 -3.62 4.03 -32.88
C LEU A 275 -3.89 3.92 -34.39
N ALA A 276 -3.18 4.69 -35.20
CA ALA A 276 -3.28 4.65 -36.66
C ALA A 276 -2.77 3.35 -37.30
N GLY A 277 -2.21 2.46 -36.47
CA GLY A 277 -1.50 1.26 -36.93
C GLY A 277 -0.01 1.59 -37.13
N GLY A 278 0.80 0.54 -37.09
CA GLY A 278 2.27 0.65 -37.23
C GLY A 278 2.96 -0.35 -36.32
N ALA A 279 4.25 -0.51 -36.51
CA ALA A 279 5.05 -1.38 -35.67
C ALA A 279 5.19 -0.79 -34.27
N THR A 280 4.97 -1.61 -33.25
CA THR A 280 5.31 -1.28 -31.87
C THR A 280 6.82 -1.04 -31.74
N LYS A 281 7.21 0.06 -31.12
CA LYS A 281 8.61 0.32 -30.77
C LYS A 281 8.82 0.06 -29.31
N PHE A 282 9.96 -0.55 -28.97
CA PHE A 282 10.39 -0.80 -27.59
C PHE A 282 11.61 0.05 -27.23
N TYR A 283 11.66 0.46 -25.98
CA TYR A 283 12.67 1.31 -25.38
C TYR A 283 13.19 0.60 -24.13
N GLU A 284 14.40 0.06 -24.24
CA GLU A 284 15.00 -0.77 -23.22
C GLU A 284 16.02 0.01 -22.41
N ARG A 285 16.04 -0.22 -21.10
CA ARG A 285 17.13 0.24 -20.25
C ARG A 285 18.41 -0.53 -20.64
N PRO A 286 19.60 0.09 -20.54
CA PRO A 286 20.85 -0.58 -20.92
C PRO A 286 21.25 -1.72 -19.99
N ASP A 287 20.76 -1.70 -18.73
CA ASP A 287 21.09 -2.70 -17.74
C ASP A 287 20.27 -3.97 -17.97
N PRO A 288 20.90 -5.16 -18.01
CA PRO A 288 20.18 -6.40 -18.29
C PRO A 288 19.25 -6.82 -17.15
N LYS A 289 19.53 -6.38 -15.91
CA LYS A 289 18.71 -6.59 -14.73
C LYS A 289 18.41 -5.26 -14.06
N HIS A 290 17.16 -4.83 -14.10
CA HIS A 290 16.71 -3.54 -13.58
C HIS A 290 15.25 -3.58 -13.14
N HIS A 291 14.87 -2.54 -12.40
CA HIS A 291 13.48 -2.22 -12.12
C HIS A 291 13.05 -0.99 -12.91
N ILE A 292 11.86 -1.03 -13.53
CA ILE A 292 11.17 0.15 -14.04
C ILE A 292 10.32 0.72 -12.90
N TRP A 293 10.51 2.00 -12.58
CA TRP A 293 9.72 2.70 -11.57
C TRP A 293 8.58 3.51 -12.20
N GLY A 294 8.78 3.96 -13.43
CA GLY A 294 7.75 4.66 -14.15
C GLY A 294 8.21 5.11 -15.54
N TYR A 295 7.27 5.51 -16.36
CA TYR A 295 7.49 5.99 -17.69
C TYR A 295 6.37 6.97 -18.09
N GLY A 296 6.62 7.79 -19.13
CA GLY A 296 5.60 8.69 -19.65
C GLY A 296 6.00 9.42 -20.90
N LEU A 297 5.04 9.59 -21.80
CA LEU A 297 5.21 10.37 -23.03
C LEU A 297 5.12 11.88 -22.73
N SER A 298 5.92 12.68 -23.48
CA SER A 298 5.70 14.12 -23.55
C SER A 298 4.34 14.44 -24.17
N SER A 299 3.81 15.64 -23.94
CA SER A 299 2.47 16.02 -24.41
C SER A 299 2.32 15.96 -25.94
N ASP A 300 3.43 16.17 -26.66
CA ASP A 300 3.49 16.05 -28.14
C ASP A 300 3.76 14.61 -28.63
N GLY A 301 3.93 13.66 -27.69
CA GLY A 301 4.20 12.24 -28.00
C GLY A 301 5.58 11.94 -28.59
N LYS A 302 6.50 12.92 -28.66
CA LYS A 302 7.79 12.75 -29.34
C LYS A 302 8.91 12.27 -28.44
N ARG A 303 8.78 12.46 -27.13
CA ARG A 303 9.76 12.00 -26.14
C ARG A 303 9.11 11.05 -25.15
N LEU A 304 9.87 10.08 -24.67
CA LEU A 304 9.48 9.12 -23.65
C LEU A 304 10.52 9.13 -22.53
N PHE A 305 10.14 9.38 -21.29
CA PHE A 305 11.02 9.06 -20.17
C PHE A 305 10.78 7.63 -19.66
N VAL A 306 11.86 6.97 -19.22
CA VAL A 306 11.83 5.69 -18.48
C VAL A 306 12.71 5.85 -17.26
N SER A 307 12.08 5.78 -16.08
CA SER A 307 12.71 5.90 -14.77
C SER A 307 12.86 4.52 -14.13
N GLY A 308 13.96 4.28 -13.45
CA GLY A 308 14.16 3.02 -12.75
C GLY A 308 15.54 2.92 -12.09
N SER A 309 15.86 1.71 -11.60
CA SER A 309 17.08 1.43 -10.85
C SER A 309 17.72 0.11 -11.27
N ASP A 310 18.94 -0.11 -10.81
CA ASP A 310 19.54 -1.44 -10.67
C ASP A 310 18.73 -2.30 -9.65
N MET A 311 19.04 -3.59 -9.56
CA MET A 311 18.33 -4.54 -8.68
C MET A 311 18.50 -4.26 -7.18
N GLU A 312 19.58 -3.58 -6.79
CA GLU A 312 19.86 -3.20 -5.40
C GLU A 312 19.34 -1.80 -5.04
N ALA A 313 18.72 -1.11 -6.00
CA ALA A 313 18.27 0.28 -5.88
C ALA A 313 19.38 1.24 -5.41
N LYS A 314 20.62 0.99 -5.77
CA LYS A 314 21.75 1.87 -5.48
C LYS A 314 21.87 3.02 -6.48
N GLU A 315 21.28 2.85 -7.64
CA GLU A 315 21.31 3.83 -8.71
C GLU A 315 19.90 4.13 -9.23
N HIS A 316 19.45 5.37 -9.13
CA HIS A 316 18.24 5.86 -9.79
C HIS A 316 18.63 6.59 -11.08
N THR A 317 18.21 6.07 -12.23
CA THR A 317 18.49 6.66 -13.54
C THR A 317 17.20 6.89 -14.33
N ILE A 318 17.08 8.07 -14.93
CA ILE A 318 16.02 8.42 -15.86
C ILE A 318 16.63 8.58 -17.25
N TYR A 319 16.16 7.76 -18.17
CA TYR A 319 16.47 7.90 -19.59
C TYR A 319 15.36 8.62 -20.31
N VAL A 320 15.71 9.51 -21.26
CA VAL A 320 14.77 10.10 -22.20
C VAL A 320 15.10 9.62 -23.61
N TYR A 321 14.08 9.15 -24.29
CA TYR A 321 14.16 8.65 -25.66
C TYR A 321 13.44 9.58 -26.61
N ASP A 322 14.02 9.80 -27.80
CA ASP A 322 13.28 10.27 -28.96
C ASP A 322 12.43 9.11 -29.51
N VAL A 323 11.12 9.28 -29.56
CA VAL A 323 10.18 8.20 -29.94
C VAL A 323 10.36 7.80 -31.41
N ALA A 324 10.72 8.73 -32.29
CA ALA A 324 10.86 8.45 -33.71
C ALA A 324 12.15 7.71 -34.05
N SER A 325 13.29 8.15 -33.54
CA SER A 325 14.60 7.56 -33.82
C SER A 325 14.98 6.43 -32.86
N GLY A 326 14.49 6.47 -31.62
CA GLY A 326 14.94 5.59 -30.52
C GLY A 326 16.23 6.09 -29.85
N ALA A 327 16.76 7.25 -30.26
CA ALA A 327 17.94 7.85 -29.64
C ALA A 327 17.67 8.12 -28.16
N ARG A 328 18.64 7.80 -27.30
CA ARG A 328 18.53 7.86 -25.83
C ARG A 328 19.56 8.80 -25.24
N GLU A 329 19.16 9.55 -24.24
CA GLU A 329 20.05 10.29 -23.35
C GLU A 329 19.83 9.96 -21.91
N THR A 330 20.89 10.00 -21.09
CA THR A 330 20.77 9.93 -19.62
C THR A 330 20.35 11.32 -19.13
N PHE A 331 19.09 11.43 -18.70
CA PHE A 331 18.54 12.72 -18.29
C PHE A 331 18.87 13.04 -16.83
N TYR A 332 18.72 12.07 -15.94
CA TYR A 332 19.00 12.18 -14.50
C TYR A 332 19.68 10.93 -14.00
N GLN A 333 20.59 11.08 -13.03
CA GLN A 333 21.23 9.98 -12.34
C GLN A 333 21.52 10.39 -10.88
N LEU A 334 21.25 9.46 -9.98
CA LEU A 334 21.63 9.52 -8.56
C LEU A 334 22.17 8.16 -8.16
N ALA A 335 23.36 8.11 -7.56
CA ALA A 335 23.96 6.90 -7.01
C ALA A 335 24.23 7.06 -5.52
N GLU A 336 23.98 6.02 -4.76
CA GLU A 336 24.15 5.98 -3.30
C GLU A 336 24.90 4.72 -2.86
N PRO A 337 25.74 4.79 -1.82
CA PRO A 337 26.52 3.63 -1.38
C PRO A 337 25.66 2.53 -0.75
N HIS A 338 24.49 2.88 -0.20
CA HIS A 338 23.52 1.91 0.33
C HIS A 338 22.41 1.69 -0.68
N HIS A 339 21.21 2.15 -0.37
CA HIS A 339 20.10 2.10 -1.31
C HIS A 339 19.41 3.46 -1.42
N ILE A 340 18.80 3.69 -2.57
CA ILE A 340 17.84 4.75 -2.78
C ILE A 340 16.47 4.12 -2.54
N ARG A 341 15.57 4.84 -1.90
CA ARG A 341 14.19 4.38 -1.78
C ARG A 341 13.62 4.15 -3.18
N PRO A 342 13.11 2.94 -3.51
CA PRO A 342 12.57 2.68 -4.84
C PRO A 342 11.26 3.44 -5.10
N ASP A 343 10.87 3.48 -6.40
CA ASP A 343 9.61 4.02 -6.90
C ASP A 343 9.45 5.55 -6.78
N TRP A 344 10.54 6.32 -6.94
CA TRP A 344 10.42 7.76 -7.04
C TRP A 344 9.63 8.18 -8.28
N GLN A 345 8.61 9.00 -8.06
CA GLN A 345 7.71 9.48 -9.09
C GLN A 345 8.39 10.54 -9.98
N VAL A 346 8.14 10.46 -11.28
CA VAL A 346 8.63 11.39 -12.30
C VAL A 346 7.46 11.80 -13.19
N ALA A 347 7.45 13.06 -13.65
CA ALA A 347 6.48 13.56 -14.60
C ALA A 347 7.09 14.63 -15.51
N TRP A 348 6.57 14.79 -16.72
CA TRP A 348 6.90 15.94 -17.57
C TRP A 348 6.42 17.25 -16.93
N ALA A 349 7.28 18.25 -16.92
CA ALA A 349 6.90 19.58 -16.49
C ALA A 349 5.88 20.20 -17.47
N PRO A 350 5.06 21.18 -17.07
CA PRO A 350 4.11 21.85 -17.96
C PRO A 350 4.81 22.47 -19.19
N GLY A 351 4.32 22.14 -20.39
CA GLY A 351 4.92 22.54 -21.66
C GLY A 351 6.15 21.70 -22.04
N ASP A 352 6.31 20.55 -21.42
CA ASP A 352 7.42 19.62 -21.61
C ASP A 352 8.80 20.27 -21.37
N ASP A 353 8.87 21.29 -20.50
CA ASP A 353 10.08 22.02 -20.09
C ASP A 353 10.91 21.19 -19.09
N GLY A 354 11.32 19.99 -19.49
CA GLY A 354 12.05 19.06 -18.65
C GLY A 354 11.17 18.17 -17.77
N LEU A 355 11.74 17.64 -16.70
CA LEU A 355 11.09 16.69 -15.78
C LEU A 355 10.97 17.25 -14.36
N ILE A 356 9.83 16.95 -13.73
CA ILE A 356 9.64 17.06 -12.28
C ILE A 356 10.00 15.70 -11.69
N ILE A 357 10.92 15.69 -10.73
CA ILE A 357 11.47 14.48 -10.13
C ILE A 357 11.23 14.54 -8.61
N LEU A 358 10.57 13.56 -8.07
CA LEU A 358 10.54 13.31 -6.62
C LEU A 358 11.79 12.51 -6.27
N THR A 359 12.63 13.01 -5.36
CA THR A 359 13.87 12.34 -4.96
C THR A 359 14.34 12.81 -3.59
N ASP A 360 15.07 11.96 -2.89
CA ASP A 360 15.69 12.25 -1.61
C ASP A 360 17.17 12.67 -1.71
N ARG A 361 17.62 13.11 -2.87
CA ARG A 361 19.02 13.42 -3.18
C ARG A 361 19.74 14.28 -2.15
N ASP A 362 19.04 15.15 -1.45
CA ASP A 362 19.57 16.04 -0.41
C ASP A 362 19.20 15.54 1.01
N GLY A 363 18.90 14.25 1.16
CA GLY A 363 18.61 13.56 2.41
C GLY A 363 17.13 13.52 2.80
N TRP A 364 16.26 14.27 2.12
CA TRP A 364 14.81 14.30 2.32
C TRP A 364 14.09 14.28 0.98
N ALA A 365 12.96 13.59 0.91
CA ALA A 365 12.20 13.46 -0.33
C ALA A 365 11.47 14.75 -0.70
N HIS A 366 11.97 15.41 -1.76
CA HIS A 366 11.45 16.69 -2.26
C HIS A 366 11.27 16.69 -3.78
N LEU A 367 10.55 17.69 -4.28
CA LEU A 367 10.36 17.93 -5.72
C LEU A 367 11.52 18.75 -6.28
N TYR A 368 12.02 18.29 -7.43
CA TYR A 368 13.07 18.95 -8.21
C TYR A 368 12.60 19.13 -9.64
N HIS A 369 13.02 20.20 -10.28
CA HIS A 369 12.85 20.45 -11.69
C HIS A 369 14.20 20.39 -12.40
N GLN A 370 14.33 19.49 -13.36
CA GLN A 370 15.47 19.43 -14.26
C GLN A 370 15.03 19.69 -15.69
N LYS A 371 15.61 20.71 -16.34
CA LYS A 371 15.17 21.18 -17.66
C LYS A 371 15.72 20.36 -18.82
N THR A 372 16.99 19.99 -18.73
CA THR A 372 17.69 19.25 -19.78
C THR A 372 18.60 18.20 -19.19
N ALA A 373 19.00 17.23 -19.99
CA ALA A 373 20.00 16.25 -19.60
C ALA A 373 21.30 16.93 -19.14
N GLY A 374 21.92 16.41 -18.09
CA GLY A 374 23.15 16.95 -17.50
C GLY A 374 23.01 18.28 -16.74
N ALA A 375 21.86 18.95 -16.79
CA ALA A 375 21.63 20.13 -15.97
C ALA A 375 21.44 19.73 -14.48
N ALA A 376 21.88 20.61 -13.58
CA ALA A 376 21.65 20.41 -12.15
C ALA A 376 20.14 20.53 -11.84
N PRO A 377 19.53 19.55 -11.17
CA PRO A 377 18.14 19.65 -10.73
C PRO A 377 17.97 20.81 -9.74
N ARG A 378 17.00 21.69 -9.99
CA ARG A 378 16.64 22.79 -9.11
C ARG A 378 15.58 22.33 -8.13
N ALA A 379 15.85 22.47 -6.85
CA ALA A 379 14.86 22.20 -5.80
C ALA A 379 13.63 23.14 -5.92
N ILE A 380 12.43 22.56 -5.90
CA ILE A 380 11.15 23.28 -5.81
C ILE A 380 10.71 23.39 -4.35
N THR A 381 10.93 22.33 -3.59
CA THR A 381 10.61 22.24 -2.16
C THR A 381 11.84 21.83 -1.35
N SER A 382 11.85 22.14 -0.06
CA SER A 382 12.94 21.75 0.85
C SER A 382 12.45 21.73 2.30
N GLY A 383 13.20 21.06 3.19
CA GLY A 383 12.88 21.01 4.62
C GLY A 383 13.16 19.64 5.24
N LYS A 384 12.95 19.52 6.57
CA LYS A 384 13.05 18.25 7.29
C LYS A 384 11.68 17.55 7.35
N TRP A 385 11.14 17.24 6.20
CA TRP A 385 9.87 16.56 5.97
C TRP A 385 9.90 15.93 4.57
N GLU A 386 9.01 15.00 4.29
CA GLU A 386 9.01 14.27 3.02
C GLU A 386 7.71 14.45 2.24
N ILE A 387 7.86 14.45 0.94
CA ILE A 387 6.79 14.30 -0.03
C ILE A 387 6.62 12.80 -0.32
N ALA A 388 5.37 12.33 -0.29
CA ALA A 388 5.02 10.95 -0.59
C ALA A 388 4.64 10.75 -2.07
N SER A 389 4.00 11.75 -2.70
CA SER A 389 3.59 11.75 -4.10
C SER A 389 3.24 13.16 -4.58
N PHE A 390 3.12 13.32 -5.90
CA PHE A 390 2.69 14.59 -6.50
C PHE A 390 1.87 14.40 -7.77
N GLU A 391 1.10 15.43 -8.13
CA GLU A 391 0.36 15.55 -9.39
C GLU A 391 0.64 16.91 -10.03
N VAL A 392 0.62 16.94 -11.36
CA VAL A 392 0.95 18.14 -12.14
C VAL A 392 -0.31 18.74 -12.74
N ASP A 393 -0.72 19.90 -12.23
CA ASP A 393 -1.69 20.77 -12.89
C ASP A 393 -0.98 21.54 -13.99
N ARG A 394 -1.05 20.98 -15.20
CA ARG A 394 -0.35 21.54 -16.37
C ARG A 394 -0.89 22.90 -16.77
N ALA A 395 -2.22 23.11 -16.65
CA ALA A 395 -2.90 24.33 -17.07
C ALA A 395 -2.50 25.53 -16.20
N ASN A 396 -2.45 25.34 -14.88
CA ASN A 396 -2.14 26.39 -13.92
C ASN A 396 -0.66 26.39 -13.48
N ARG A 397 0.16 25.47 -14.04
CA ARG A 397 1.59 25.31 -13.71
C ARG A 397 1.84 25.13 -12.22
N GLN A 398 0.99 24.33 -11.56
CA GLN A 398 1.07 24.00 -10.15
C GLN A 398 1.43 22.53 -9.95
N LEU A 399 2.11 22.25 -8.86
CA LEU A 399 2.33 20.89 -8.35
C LEU A 399 1.51 20.72 -7.08
N TYR A 400 0.60 19.77 -7.09
CA TYR A 400 -0.08 19.32 -5.88
C TYR A 400 0.67 18.13 -5.33
N PHE A 401 0.93 18.10 -4.02
CA PHE A 401 1.75 17.02 -3.45
C PHE A 401 1.32 16.65 -2.04
N LEU A 402 1.63 15.43 -1.69
CA LEU A 402 1.36 14.80 -0.42
C LEU A 402 2.57 14.89 0.51
N SER A 403 2.40 15.36 1.73
CA SER A 403 3.53 15.62 2.60
C SER A 403 3.26 15.37 4.08
N SER A 404 4.35 15.01 4.80
CA SER A 404 4.41 14.98 6.27
C SER A 404 4.80 16.33 6.90
N GLN A 405 4.75 17.44 6.14
CA GLN A 405 5.21 18.76 6.60
C GLN A 405 4.53 19.25 7.89
N SER A 406 3.23 18.97 8.07
CA SER A 406 2.50 19.36 9.28
C SER A 406 2.87 18.51 10.48
N TYR A 407 2.97 17.21 10.30
CA TYR A 407 3.35 16.23 11.31
C TYR A 407 3.74 14.90 10.67
N LEU A 408 4.71 14.20 11.25
CA LEU A 408 5.26 12.95 10.70
C LEU A 408 4.18 11.88 10.43
N ALA A 409 3.22 11.73 11.33
CA ALA A 409 2.12 10.77 11.20
C ALA A 409 1.00 11.23 10.27
N GLU A 410 1.00 12.46 9.80
CA GLU A 410 -0.04 12.98 8.90
C GLU A 410 0.39 12.94 7.45
N ARG A 411 -0.57 12.88 6.57
CA ARG A 411 -0.38 13.08 5.13
C ARG A 411 -1.35 14.16 4.67
N GLN A 412 -0.76 15.33 4.44
CA GLN A 412 -1.48 16.55 4.12
C GLN A 412 -1.14 17.00 2.70
N VAL A 413 -2.03 17.56 1.84
CA VAL A 413 -1.76 18.08 0.49
C VAL A 413 -1.30 19.52 0.51
N TYR A 414 -0.38 19.83 -0.28
CA TYR A 414 0.13 21.15 -0.52
C TYR A 414 0.14 21.42 -2.02
N ARG A 415 0.19 22.67 -2.40
CA ARG A 415 0.55 23.02 -3.75
C ARG A 415 1.70 24.01 -3.76
N VAL A 416 2.42 24.02 -4.85
CA VAL A 416 3.52 24.96 -5.10
C VAL A 416 3.61 25.23 -6.60
N PRO A 417 3.91 26.48 -7.05
CA PRO A 417 4.19 26.74 -8.45
C PRO A 417 5.40 25.89 -8.93
N VAL A 418 5.37 25.43 -10.18
CA VAL A 418 6.52 24.74 -10.81
C VAL A 418 7.79 25.61 -10.78
N ALA A 419 7.62 26.93 -10.85
CA ALA A 419 8.72 27.89 -10.70
C ALA A 419 9.33 27.93 -9.30
N GLY A 420 8.71 27.28 -8.32
CA GLY A 420 9.01 27.40 -6.89
C GLY A 420 8.30 28.59 -6.24
N GLY A 421 8.49 28.76 -4.95
CA GLY A 421 7.86 29.82 -4.17
C GLY A 421 7.21 29.30 -2.90
N ALA A 422 6.17 29.99 -2.41
CA ALA A 422 5.47 29.61 -1.21
C ALA A 422 4.72 28.30 -1.39
N VAL A 423 4.95 27.37 -0.45
CA VAL A 423 4.17 26.14 -0.33
C VAL A 423 2.87 26.49 0.39
N GLU A 424 1.77 26.23 -0.29
CA GLU A 424 0.44 26.48 0.24
C GLU A 424 -0.24 25.16 0.60
N ARG A 425 -0.78 25.14 1.79
CA ARG A 425 -1.58 24.01 2.24
C ARG A 425 -3.02 24.11 1.69
N VAL A 426 -3.58 23.13 0.93
CA VAL A 426 -4.86 23.18 0.18
C VAL A 426 -6.05 22.54 0.89
N SER A 427 -5.92 21.48 1.69
CA SER A 427 -7.06 20.83 2.33
C SER A 427 -7.47 21.47 3.65
N GLY A 428 -8.59 20.99 4.18
CA GLY A 428 -9.21 21.49 5.38
C GLY A 428 -8.39 21.28 6.66
N PRO A 429 -8.92 21.74 7.82
CA PRO A 429 -8.18 21.77 9.09
C PRO A 429 -8.01 20.41 9.76
N ALA A 430 -8.64 19.35 9.25
CA ALA A 430 -8.59 18.04 9.87
C ALA A 430 -7.19 17.43 9.85
N ALA A 431 -6.74 16.93 11.01
CA ALA A 431 -5.57 16.09 11.12
C ALA A 431 -5.91 14.69 10.61
N GLY A 432 -5.01 14.05 9.87
CA GLY A 432 -5.25 12.70 9.35
C GLY A 432 -4.47 12.40 8.08
N THR A 433 -4.89 11.34 7.43
CA THR A 433 -4.36 10.90 6.15
C THR A 433 -5.44 11.05 5.09
N HIS A 434 -5.10 11.70 4.02
CA HIS A 434 -5.97 11.94 2.90
C HIS A 434 -5.43 11.24 1.65
N LYS A 435 -6.21 10.98 0.60
CA LYS A 435 -5.84 10.42 -0.71
C LYS A 435 -6.75 11.00 -1.79
N PRO A 436 -6.57 12.28 -2.24
CA PRO A 436 -7.40 12.89 -3.27
C PRO A 436 -7.14 12.32 -4.67
N VAL A 437 -8.18 12.21 -5.47
CA VAL A 437 -8.14 12.05 -6.92
C VAL A 437 -8.69 13.35 -7.51
N TYR A 438 -7.83 14.08 -8.21
CA TYR A 438 -8.16 15.41 -8.72
C TYR A 438 -9.11 15.34 -9.91
N SER A 439 -10.03 16.32 -10.01
CA SER A 439 -10.81 16.55 -11.23
C SER A 439 -9.89 16.98 -12.38
N PRO A 440 -10.24 16.73 -13.64
CA PRO A 440 -9.37 17.07 -14.79
C PRO A 440 -8.99 18.57 -14.87
N ASP A 441 -9.82 19.43 -14.32
CA ASP A 441 -9.60 20.89 -14.24
C ASP A 441 -8.93 21.35 -12.94
N PHE A 442 -8.58 20.44 -12.03
CA PHE A 442 -8.01 20.73 -10.70
C PHE A 442 -8.84 21.71 -9.84
N ARG A 443 -10.17 21.78 -10.07
CA ARG A 443 -11.06 22.57 -9.22
C ARG A 443 -11.56 21.81 -7.99
N HIS A 444 -11.64 20.50 -8.10
CA HIS A 444 -12.11 19.61 -7.04
C HIS A 444 -11.18 18.40 -6.86
N ALA A 445 -11.27 17.80 -5.69
CA ALA A 445 -10.69 16.48 -5.46
C ALA A 445 -11.70 15.57 -4.75
N ALA A 446 -11.82 14.35 -5.23
CA ALA A 446 -12.45 13.25 -4.50
C ALA A 446 -11.42 12.72 -3.52
N ASP A 447 -11.59 13.06 -2.25
CA ASP A 447 -10.59 12.85 -1.22
C ASP A 447 -10.99 11.70 -0.29
N TRP A 448 -10.25 10.61 -0.36
CA TRP A 448 -10.30 9.57 0.65
C TRP A 448 -9.63 10.10 1.91
N PHE A 449 -10.36 10.21 2.99
CA PHE A 449 -9.86 10.70 4.26
C PHE A 449 -10.08 9.69 5.37
N SER A 450 -9.09 9.54 6.24
CA SER A 450 -9.16 8.77 7.47
C SER A 450 -8.27 9.40 8.54
N ASP A 451 -8.69 9.29 9.79
CA ASP A 451 -7.85 9.50 10.96
C ASP A 451 -7.94 8.29 11.91
N ASP A 452 -7.26 8.34 13.05
CA ASP A 452 -7.26 7.25 14.01
C ASP A 452 -8.64 6.87 14.57
N MET A 453 -9.63 7.76 14.45
CA MET A 453 -10.99 7.59 14.97
C MET A 453 -12.05 7.48 13.88
N THR A 454 -11.68 7.77 12.65
CA THR A 454 -12.57 7.83 11.50
C THR A 454 -12.13 6.78 10.47
N PRO A 455 -12.88 5.68 10.28
CA PRO A 455 -12.69 4.78 9.15
C PRO A 455 -12.70 5.54 7.82
N PRO A 456 -12.07 4.98 6.77
CA PRO A 456 -11.97 5.65 5.47
C PRO A 456 -13.31 6.08 4.89
N GLU A 457 -13.40 7.37 4.51
CA GLU A 457 -14.58 8.00 3.92
C GLU A 457 -14.22 8.83 2.69
N LEU A 458 -15.17 9.02 1.80
CA LEU A 458 -15.04 9.95 0.68
C LEU A 458 -15.50 11.34 1.09
N TYR A 459 -14.65 12.32 0.84
CA TYR A 459 -14.94 13.74 0.92
C TYR A 459 -14.76 14.41 -0.45
N LEU A 460 -15.47 15.51 -0.68
CA LEU A 460 -15.20 16.40 -1.79
C LEU A 460 -14.47 17.64 -1.29
N ALA A 461 -13.27 17.89 -1.79
CA ALA A 461 -12.50 19.10 -1.53
C ALA A 461 -12.69 20.10 -2.69
N ASP A 462 -12.93 21.38 -2.37
CA ASP A 462 -12.94 22.50 -3.32
C ASP A 462 -11.54 23.13 -3.34
N LEU A 463 -10.77 22.85 -4.38
CA LEU A 463 -9.38 23.31 -4.52
C LEU A 463 -9.28 24.80 -4.89
N THR A 464 -10.41 25.44 -5.27
CA THR A 464 -10.46 26.88 -5.52
C THR A 464 -10.50 27.69 -4.22
N LYS A 465 -10.74 27.01 -3.09
CA LYS A 465 -10.80 27.57 -1.74
C LYS A 465 -9.83 26.85 -0.80
N PRO A 466 -8.53 27.08 -0.94
CA PRO A 466 -7.52 26.43 -0.11
C PRO A 466 -7.86 26.52 1.39
N GLY A 467 -7.70 25.41 2.11
CA GLY A 467 -8.00 25.33 3.54
C GLY A 467 -9.48 25.23 3.91
N ALA A 468 -10.40 25.26 2.95
CA ALA A 468 -11.81 25.06 3.24
C ALA A 468 -12.10 23.64 3.72
N LYS A 469 -13.11 23.48 4.59
CA LYS A 469 -13.57 22.17 5.03
C LYS A 469 -14.18 21.40 3.85
N ALA A 470 -13.69 20.21 3.58
CA ALA A 470 -14.25 19.32 2.56
C ALA A 470 -15.65 18.82 2.96
N VAL A 471 -16.48 18.53 1.96
CA VAL A 471 -17.84 18.01 2.14
C VAL A 471 -17.78 16.48 2.23
N GLN A 472 -18.29 15.90 3.32
CA GLN A 472 -18.39 14.46 3.46
C GLN A 472 -19.43 13.89 2.48
N VAL A 473 -19.05 12.93 1.65
CA VAL A 473 -19.89 12.29 0.63
C VAL A 473 -20.42 10.94 1.12
N THR A 474 -19.58 10.14 1.78
CA THR A 474 -19.97 8.83 2.30
C THR A 474 -20.02 8.82 3.83
N LYS A 475 -20.78 7.86 4.37
CA LYS A 475 -20.84 7.57 5.79
C LYS A 475 -20.91 6.04 5.90
N SER A 476 -19.75 5.42 5.96
CA SER A 476 -19.58 3.97 5.87
C SER A 476 -19.88 3.22 7.17
N PRO A 477 -19.48 3.72 8.37
CA PRO A 477 -19.73 3.00 9.61
C PRO A 477 -21.21 2.82 9.89
N LEU A 478 -21.56 1.60 10.30
CA LEU A 478 -22.93 1.26 10.66
C LEU A 478 -23.33 1.87 12.03
N PRO A 479 -24.63 1.96 12.37
CA PRO A 479 -25.06 2.60 13.62
C PRO A 479 -24.40 2.05 14.88
N ALA A 480 -24.08 0.75 14.91
CA ALA A 480 -23.41 0.11 16.03
C ALA A 480 -21.96 0.60 16.25
N PHE A 481 -21.29 1.13 15.24
CA PHE A 481 -19.98 1.76 15.35
C PHE A 481 -20.01 2.97 16.30
N TYR A 482 -21.02 3.80 16.17
CA TYR A 482 -21.18 5.02 16.97
C TYR A 482 -21.65 4.75 18.41
N GLN A 483 -21.99 3.50 18.72
CA GLN A 483 -22.34 3.05 20.08
C GLN A 483 -21.13 2.50 20.83
N GLN A 484 -19.99 2.28 20.13
CA GLN A 484 -18.78 1.77 20.76
C GLN A 484 -17.99 2.88 21.46
N THR A 485 -17.27 2.53 22.48
CA THR A 485 -16.25 3.39 23.11
C THR A 485 -14.91 3.12 22.44
N TRP A 486 -14.50 4.02 21.55
CA TRP A 486 -13.22 3.92 20.87
C TRP A 486 -12.10 4.54 21.71
N ALA A 487 -10.97 3.85 21.84
CA ALA A 487 -9.80 4.40 22.50
C ALA A 487 -9.20 5.55 21.70
N LYS A 488 -8.86 6.64 22.39
CA LYS A 488 -8.11 7.74 21.76
C LYS A 488 -6.68 7.33 21.51
N VAL A 489 -6.11 7.87 20.45
CA VAL A 489 -4.73 7.65 20.06
C VAL A 489 -3.88 8.86 20.41
N GLY A 490 -2.72 8.62 20.99
CA GLY A 490 -1.68 9.61 21.24
C GLY A 490 -0.40 9.27 20.52
N TYR A 491 0.35 10.30 20.14
CA TYR A 491 1.67 10.16 19.53
C TYR A 491 2.73 10.64 20.49
N VAL A 492 3.78 9.85 20.69
CA VAL A 492 4.88 10.11 21.59
C VAL A 492 6.21 10.03 20.85
N GLU A 493 7.16 10.86 21.23
CA GLU A 493 8.51 10.80 20.72
C GLU A 493 9.46 10.34 21.85
N PHE A 494 10.40 9.46 21.51
CA PHE A 494 11.36 8.94 22.48
C PHE A 494 12.67 8.57 21.78
N PRO A 495 13.81 8.63 22.50
CA PRO A 495 15.10 8.26 21.93
C PRO A 495 15.23 6.74 21.80
N SER A 496 15.86 6.28 20.73
CA SER A 496 16.41 4.94 20.65
C SER A 496 17.43 4.72 21.79
N HIS A 497 17.32 3.61 22.50
CA HIS A 497 18.23 3.27 23.59
C HIS A 497 19.65 2.90 23.11
N VAL A 498 19.80 2.68 21.78
CA VAL A 498 21.09 2.28 21.19
C VAL A 498 21.94 3.49 20.80
N ASP A 499 21.34 4.51 20.20
CA ASP A 499 22.07 5.62 19.57
C ASP A 499 21.43 7.00 19.82
N GLY A 500 20.31 7.05 20.54
CA GLY A 500 19.62 8.29 20.88
C GLY A 500 18.81 8.91 19.73
N GLN A 501 18.73 8.25 18.55
CA GLN A 501 17.89 8.75 17.45
C GLN A 501 16.44 8.85 17.89
N ASN A 502 15.76 9.96 17.54
CA ASN A 502 14.37 10.19 17.90
C ASN A 502 13.44 9.28 17.09
N LEU A 503 12.59 8.55 17.80
CA LEU A 503 11.59 7.63 17.25
C LEU A 503 10.18 8.12 17.58
N LEU A 504 9.23 7.79 16.71
CA LEU A 504 7.80 8.07 16.91
C LEU A 504 7.06 6.81 17.33
N GLY A 505 6.24 6.92 18.38
CA GLY A 505 5.30 5.89 18.82
C GLY A 505 3.86 6.36 18.74
N ARG A 506 2.96 5.49 18.32
CA ARG A 506 1.50 5.61 18.41
C ARG A 506 1.05 4.77 19.62
N VAL A 507 0.41 5.40 20.59
CA VAL A 507 0.02 4.77 21.86
C VAL A 507 -1.47 4.90 22.08
N MET A 508 -2.11 3.80 22.47
CA MET A 508 -3.52 3.75 22.83
C MET A 508 -3.66 3.25 24.27
N LEU A 509 -4.41 3.99 25.07
CA LEU A 509 -4.67 3.66 26.47
C LEU A 509 -6.12 3.19 26.67
N PRO A 510 -6.38 2.24 27.61
CA PRO A 510 -7.75 1.88 28.00
C PRO A 510 -8.57 3.10 28.43
N ALA A 511 -9.87 3.07 28.17
CA ALA A 511 -10.76 4.19 28.53
C ALA A 511 -10.78 4.52 30.02
N ASN A 512 -10.57 3.51 30.85
CA ASN A 512 -10.49 3.61 32.31
C ASN A 512 -9.03 3.58 32.82
N TYR A 513 -8.08 4.10 32.04
CA TYR A 513 -6.68 4.15 32.41
C TYR A 513 -6.47 4.87 33.74
N ASP A 514 -5.77 4.20 34.64
CA ASP A 514 -5.39 4.70 35.98
C ASP A 514 -3.86 4.83 36.03
N PRO A 515 -3.30 6.02 36.17
CA PRO A 515 -1.84 6.22 36.16
C PRO A 515 -1.12 5.56 37.35
N ALA A 516 -1.86 5.16 38.39
CA ALA A 516 -1.31 4.41 39.52
C ALA A 516 -1.12 2.91 39.24
N LYS A 517 -1.65 2.42 38.12
CA LYS A 517 -1.57 1.01 37.71
C LYS A 517 -0.61 0.80 36.55
N LYS A 518 0.01 -0.38 36.49
CA LYS A 518 0.79 -0.86 35.36
C LYS A 518 -0.03 -1.83 34.54
N TYR A 519 -0.03 -1.61 33.21
CA TYR A 519 -0.89 -2.35 32.28
C TYR A 519 -0.09 -3.38 31.47
N PRO A 520 -0.74 -4.47 31.03
CA PRO A 520 -0.19 -5.32 29.98
C PRO A 520 -0.14 -4.52 28.68
N VAL A 521 0.89 -4.79 27.87
CA VAL A 521 1.14 -4.08 26.61
C VAL A 521 1.10 -5.06 25.43
N ILE A 522 0.54 -4.64 24.33
CA ILE A 522 0.74 -5.28 23.01
C ILE A 522 1.50 -4.32 22.12
N VAL A 523 2.68 -4.72 21.67
CA VAL A 523 3.42 -4.08 20.60
C VAL A 523 2.96 -4.70 19.28
N GLY A 524 2.21 -3.99 18.50
CA GLY A 524 1.61 -4.57 17.30
C GLY A 524 1.01 -3.53 16.35
N SER A 525 0.65 -3.88 15.21
CA SER A 525 1.18 -4.73 14.18
C SER A 525 2.58 -4.23 13.77
N VAL A 526 3.66 -4.95 14.06
CA VAL A 526 5.00 -4.42 13.80
C VAL A 526 5.34 -4.50 12.31
N TYR A 527 5.82 -3.39 11.76
CA TYR A 527 6.25 -3.28 10.36
C TYR A 527 7.05 -1.98 10.12
N SER A 528 7.83 -1.87 9.04
CA SER A 528 8.63 -0.68 8.70
C SER A 528 8.04 0.14 7.56
N ASP A 529 6.73 0.35 7.54
CA ASP A 529 6.03 1.07 6.47
C ASP A 529 5.56 2.48 6.84
N GLY A 530 5.74 2.87 8.09
CA GLY A 530 5.37 4.17 8.62
C GLY A 530 4.05 4.17 9.40
N VAL A 531 4.13 4.71 10.60
CA VAL A 531 2.96 5.02 11.42
C VAL A 531 2.24 6.22 10.81
N GLN A 532 0.90 6.12 10.70
CA GLN A 532 0.08 7.19 10.14
C GLN A 532 -1.19 7.40 10.95
N ASN A 533 -1.62 8.67 11.03
CA ASN A 533 -2.91 9.07 11.55
C ASN A 533 -3.99 8.69 10.55
N GLN A 534 -4.40 7.44 10.62
CA GLN A 534 -5.51 6.85 9.88
C GLN A 534 -6.06 5.65 10.65
N TRP A 535 -7.26 5.21 10.33
CA TRP A 535 -7.86 4.01 10.91
C TRP A 535 -6.94 2.80 10.74
N GLY A 536 -6.59 2.15 11.86
CA GLY A 536 -5.59 1.07 11.89
C GLY A 536 -4.13 1.52 12.00
N GLY A 537 -3.84 2.83 12.02
CA GLY A 537 -2.59 3.43 12.45
C GLY A 537 -1.37 3.21 11.57
N ARG A 538 -1.48 2.50 10.44
CA ARG A 538 -0.35 2.17 9.56
C ARG A 538 -0.74 2.28 8.09
N ARG A 539 0.25 2.51 7.23
CA ARG A 539 0.06 2.70 5.80
C ARG A 539 -0.28 1.39 5.06
N ALA A 540 0.58 0.38 5.15
CA ALA A 540 0.48 -0.84 4.36
C ALA A 540 -0.11 -2.02 5.14
N HIS A 541 0.11 -2.08 6.44
CA HIS A 541 -0.36 -3.14 7.31
C HIS A 541 -1.20 -2.56 8.47
N PRO A 542 -2.34 -1.93 8.17
CA PRO A 542 -3.22 -1.38 9.20
C PRO A 542 -3.77 -2.51 10.08
N THR A 543 -4.03 -2.19 11.33
CA THR A 543 -4.55 -3.16 12.31
C THR A 543 -6.03 -3.47 12.09
N TRP A 544 -6.71 -2.74 11.21
CA TRP A 544 -8.12 -2.89 10.90
C TRP A 544 -9.06 -2.87 12.13
N GLY A 545 -8.61 -2.25 13.23
CA GLY A 545 -9.35 -2.12 14.47
C GLY A 545 -9.05 -3.18 15.53
N ILE A 546 -8.17 -4.16 15.29
CA ILE A 546 -7.78 -5.15 16.32
C ILE A 546 -7.02 -4.49 17.47
N ASP A 547 -6.35 -3.38 17.25
CA ASP A 547 -5.75 -2.53 18.27
C ASP A 547 -6.83 -1.98 19.22
N GLN A 548 -7.96 -1.50 18.69
CA GLN A 548 -9.11 -1.05 19.48
C GLN A 548 -9.71 -2.19 20.33
N TYR A 549 -9.79 -3.40 19.75
CA TYR A 549 -10.21 -4.57 20.50
C TYR A 549 -9.28 -4.84 21.69
N PHE A 550 -7.98 -4.89 21.50
CA PHE A 550 -7.03 -5.14 22.58
C PHE A 550 -7.08 -4.06 23.67
N VAL A 551 -7.23 -2.80 23.28
CA VAL A 551 -7.40 -1.71 24.26
C VAL A 551 -8.69 -1.87 25.05
N ALA A 552 -9.80 -2.25 24.40
CA ALA A 552 -11.07 -2.56 25.08
C ALA A 552 -10.94 -3.74 26.06
N GLN A 553 -10.00 -4.68 25.81
CA GLN A 553 -9.66 -5.76 26.74
C GLN A 553 -8.70 -5.35 27.88
N GLY A 554 -8.30 -4.08 27.94
CA GLY A 554 -7.47 -3.51 29.00
C GLY A 554 -5.96 -3.57 28.75
N TYR A 555 -5.52 -3.77 27.51
CA TYR A 555 -4.13 -3.64 27.12
C TYR A 555 -3.81 -2.17 26.75
N ILE A 556 -2.58 -1.76 26.95
CA ILE A 556 -1.99 -0.65 26.18
C ILE A 556 -1.53 -1.20 24.85
N VAL A 557 -1.80 -0.48 23.74
CA VAL A 557 -1.27 -0.84 22.43
C VAL A 557 -0.22 0.20 22.01
N LEU A 558 0.95 -0.28 21.60
CA LEU A 558 2.07 0.52 21.09
C LEU A 558 2.37 0.12 19.66
N THR A 559 2.46 1.09 18.77
CA THR A 559 2.99 0.94 17.42
C THR A 559 4.18 1.88 17.25
N VAL A 560 5.34 1.38 16.82
CA VAL A 560 6.55 2.17 16.65
C VAL A 560 6.84 2.44 15.18
N ASN A 561 7.20 3.67 14.84
CA ASN A 561 7.73 4.03 13.53
C ASN A 561 9.20 3.63 13.47
N LEU A 562 9.47 2.43 12.98
CA LEU A 562 10.79 1.82 12.96
C LEU A 562 11.71 2.48 11.94
N ARG A 563 13.02 2.42 12.17
CA ARG A 563 14.01 2.68 11.12
C ARG A 563 13.78 1.77 9.92
N GLY A 564 14.00 2.29 8.72
CA GLY A 564 13.51 1.71 7.46
C GLY A 564 12.16 2.25 7.01
N SER A 565 11.37 2.85 7.92
CA SER A 565 10.12 3.52 7.58
C SER A 565 10.34 4.85 6.86
N TRP A 566 9.27 5.38 6.30
CA TRP A 566 9.28 6.62 5.54
C TRP A 566 8.86 7.83 6.37
N GLY A 567 9.26 9.02 5.92
CA GLY A 567 8.84 10.28 6.50
C GLY A 567 9.90 10.97 7.38
N GLN A 568 11.02 10.28 7.67
CA GLN A 568 12.08 10.78 8.55
C GLN A 568 13.45 10.94 7.86
N GLY A 569 13.47 11.02 6.55
CA GLY A 569 14.66 11.23 5.75
C GLY A 569 15.40 9.94 5.37
N ARG A 570 16.32 10.09 4.40
CA ARG A 570 17.08 8.98 3.81
C ARG A 570 17.90 8.21 4.85
N ALA A 571 18.56 8.88 5.77
CA ALA A 571 19.36 8.22 6.81
C ALA A 571 18.52 7.29 7.70
N HIS A 572 17.29 7.67 8.03
CA HIS A 572 16.35 6.83 8.77
C HIS A 572 15.92 5.59 7.95
N ASN A 573 15.68 5.77 6.66
CA ASN A 573 15.33 4.67 5.77
C ASN A 573 16.52 3.73 5.54
N GLN A 574 17.70 4.26 5.26
CA GLN A 574 18.93 3.48 5.00
C GLN A 574 19.45 2.74 6.24
N ALA A 575 19.04 3.10 7.45
CA ALA A 575 19.43 2.37 8.67
C ALA A 575 18.95 0.90 8.69
N GLN A 576 18.04 0.52 7.79
CA GLN A 576 17.60 -0.86 7.60
C GLN A 576 18.53 -1.66 6.66
N HIS A 577 19.47 -1.04 5.99
CA HIS A 577 20.37 -1.70 5.04
C HIS A 577 21.15 -2.85 5.70
N HIS A 578 21.02 -4.07 5.19
CA HIS A 578 21.59 -5.32 5.70
C HIS A 578 21.28 -5.63 7.19
N SER A 579 20.14 -5.14 7.73
CA SER A 579 19.89 -5.18 9.17
C SER A 579 18.51 -5.72 9.58
N TYR A 580 17.87 -6.56 8.76
CA TYR A 580 16.66 -7.26 9.19
C TYR A 580 16.87 -7.98 10.52
N GLY A 581 15.96 -7.75 11.48
CA GLY A 581 16.04 -8.33 12.82
C GLY A 581 17.22 -7.82 13.64
N THR A 582 17.63 -6.56 13.45
CA THR A 582 18.70 -5.91 14.21
C THR A 582 18.30 -4.51 14.69
N MET A 583 18.32 -3.50 13.80
CA MET A 583 17.98 -2.12 14.19
C MET A 583 16.47 -1.95 14.40
N ASP A 584 15.66 -2.61 13.60
CA ASP A 584 14.21 -2.66 13.71
C ASP A 584 13.74 -3.19 15.07
N ILE A 585 14.30 -4.31 15.55
CA ILE A 585 13.96 -4.86 16.87
C ILE A 585 14.50 -4.02 18.04
N ASN A 586 15.59 -3.29 17.85
CA ASN A 586 16.08 -2.33 18.85
C ASN A 586 15.11 -1.15 19.00
N ASP A 587 14.52 -0.68 17.91
CA ASP A 587 13.52 0.38 17.94
C ASP A 587 12.23 -0.07 18.65
N LEU A 588 11.79 -1.31 18.44
CA LEU A 588 10.67 -1.91 19.18
C LEU A 588 10.97 -1.95 20.68
N GLU A 589 12.15 -2.43 21.07
CA GLU A 589 12.59 -2.44 22.47
C GLU A 589 12.63 -1.04 23.07
N SER A 590 13.07 -0.02 22.30
CA SER A 590 13.10 1.37 22.76
C SER A 590 11.71 1.88 23.13
N GLY A 591 10.70 1.54 22.33
CA GLY A 591 9.30 1.87 22.63
C GLY A 591 8.78 1.18 23.90
N VAL A 592 9.13 -0.09 24.12
CA VAL A 592 8.79 -0.81 25.36
C VAL A 592 9.45 -0.15 26.56
N ARG A 593 10.76 0.15 26.48
CA ARG A 593 11.53 0.83 27.53
C ARG A 593 10.94 2.21 27.87
N TYR A 594 10.48 2.94 26.86
CA TYR A 594 9.79 4.22 27.07
C TYR A 594 8.51 4.04 27.93
N LEU A 595 7.62 3.11 27.57
CA LEU A 595 6.37 2.87 28.32
C LEU A 595 6.63 2.38 29.74
N VAL A 596 7.63 1.51 29.94
CA VAL A 596 8.05 1.02 31.27
C VAL A 596 8.64 2.16 32.10
N GLY A 597 9.52 2.98 31.51
CA GLY A 597 10.14 4.12 32.19
C GLY A 597 9.13 5.21 32.58
N LYS A 598 8.06 5.37 31.82
CA LYS A 598 6.94 6.27 32.18
C LYS A 598 5.97 5.68 33.23
N GLY A 599 6.15 4.42 33.62
CA GLY A 599 5.29 3.75 34.57
C GLY A 599 3.97 3.22 33.99
N TYR A 600 3.75 3.29 32.68
CA TYR A 600 2.52 2.84 32.05
C TYR A 600 2.43 1.32 31.93
N ALA A 601 3.57 0.67 31.66
CA ALA A 601 3.68 -0.74 31.34
C ALA A 601 4.22 -1.58 32.48
N ASP A 602 3.70 -2.79 32.63
CA ASP A 602 4.32 -3.85 33.40
C ASP A 602 5.37 -4.56 32.53
N PRO A 603 6.67 -4.49 32.89
CA PRO A 603 7.74 -5.07 32.08
C PRO A 603 7.65 -6.59 31.91
N LYS A 604 6.88 -7.28 32.75
CA LYS A 604 6.66 -8.74 32.66
C LYS A 604 5.48 -9.11 31.76
N ARG A 605 4.69 -8.15 31.34
CA ARG A 605 3.45 -8.36 30.59
C ARG A 605 3.43 -7.59 29.25
N VAL A 606 4.44 -7.84 28.42
CA VAL A 606 4.57 -7.24 27.09
C VAL A 606 4.45 -8.30 26.03
N GLY A 607 3.40 -8.24 25.20
CA GLY A 607 3.22 -9.08 24.03
C GLY A 607 3.70 -8.35 22.76
N LEU A 608 4.04 -9.13 21.73
CA LEU A 608 4.50 -8.63 20.44
C LEU A 608 3.82 -9.39 19.31
N TRP A 609 3.36 -8.72 18.25
CA TRP A 609 2.88 -9.42 17.06
C TRP A 609 3.12 -8.64 15.76
N GLY A 610 3.25 -9.39 14.67
CA GLY A 610 3.31 -8.87 13.32
C GLY A 610 3.19 -9.97 12.28
N SER A 611 2.84 -9.59 11.06
CA SER A 611 2.69 -10.51 9.92
C SER A 611 3.78 -10.27 8.88
N SER A 612 4.14 -11.32 8.12
CA SER A 612 5.14 -11.25 7.04
C SER A 612 6.53 -10.85 7.58
N TYR A 613 7.09 -9.73 7.13
CA TYR A 613 8.28 -9.12 7.73
C TYR A 613 8.06 -8.80 9.23
N GLY A 614 6.86 -8.43 9.63
CA GLY A 614 6.50 -8.28 11.05
C GLY A 614 6.59 -9.59 11.83
N GLY A 615 6.29 -10.71 11.19
CA GLY A 615 6.50 -12.05 11.75
C GLY A 615 7.99 -12.39 11.91
N LEU A 616 8.83 -11.99 10.94
CA LEU A 616 10.30 -12.05 11.06
C LEU A 616 10.76 -11.28 12.30
N MET A 617 10.35 -10.01 12.43
CA MET A 617 10.72 -9.16 13.56
C MET A 617 10.26 -9.74 14.90
N THR A 618 9.07 -10.35 14.94
CA THR A 618 8.55 -10.99 16.15
C THR A 618 9.45 -12.14 16.60
N ILE A 619 9.81 -13.07 15.71
CA ILE A 619 10.68 -14.19 16.06
C ILE A 619 12.10 -13.72 16.42
N MET A 620 12.64 -12.75 15.63
CA MET A 620 13.96 -12.16 15.92
C MET A 620 14.00 -11.41 17.27
N SER A 621 12.91 -10.74 17.64
CA SER A 621 12.78 -10.10 18.94
C SER A 621 12.81 -11.11 20.07
N LEU A 622 12.05 -12.21 19.99
CA LEU A 622 12.08 -13.27 21.00
C LEU A 622 13.44 -13.96 21.07
N ALA A 623 14.11 -14.14 19.92
CA ALA A 623 15.40 -14.82 19.85
C ALA A 623 16.57 -13.98 20.39
N LYS A 624 16.58 -12.67 20.09
CA LYS A 624 17.71 -11.78 20.38
C LYS A 624 17.50 -10.87 21.59
N LYS A 625 16.25 -10.75 22.09
CA LYS A 625 15.88 -9.89 23.20
C LYS A 625 15.13 -10.67 24.29
N PRO A 626 15.72 -11.77 24.81
CA PRO A 626 15.07 -12.62 25.81
C PRO A 626 14.68 -11.81 27.06
N GLY A 627 13.44 -12.02 27.54
CA GLY A 627 12.91 -11.36 28.73
C GLY A 627 12.36 -9.94 28.50
N VAL A 628 12.47 -9.36 27.30
CA VAL A 628 11.80 -8.09 26.95
C VAL A 628 10.31 -8.33 26.69
N TYR A 629 9.98 -9.46 26.10
CA TYR A 629 8.62 -9.84 25.74
C TYR A 629 8.18 -11.06 26.52
N ALA A 630 6.91 -11.08 26.94
CA ALA A 630 6.31 -12.20 27.64
C ALA A 630 5.84 -13.29 26.69
N ALA A 631 5.50 -12.91 25.44
CA ALA A 631 5.06 -13.79 24.38
C ALA A 631 5.06 -13.07 23.01
N GLY A 632 5.13 -13.83 21.91
CA GLY A 632 5.04 -13.28 20.56
C GLY A 632 4.14 -14.08 19.63
N ILE A 633 3.50 -13.40 18.67
CA ILE A 633 2.70 -14.03 17.61
C ILE A 633 3.28 -13.62 16.26
N ALA A 634 3.72 -14.61 15.49
CA ALA A 634 4.30 -14.45 14.18
C ALA A 634 3.32 -14.93 13.09
N GLY A 635 2.71 -13.98 12.37
CA GLY A 635 1.81 -14.27 11.26
C GLY A 635 2.56 -14.42 9.94
N ALA A 636 2.34 -15.49 9.18
CA ALA A 636 2.97 -15.76 7.88
C ALA A 636 4.45 -15.30 7.85
N PRO A 637 5.30 -15.71 8.83
CA PRO A 637 6.60 -15.08 9.09
C PRO A 637 7.61 -15.36 7.99
N ALA A 638 8.31 -14.33 7.52
CA ALA A 638 9.45 -14.47 6.60
C ALA A 638 10.65 -15.05 7.36
N THR A 639 10.69 -16.37 7.50
CA THR A 639 11.68 -17.07 8.35
C THR A 639 13.01 -17.32 7.67
N ASN A 640 13.06 -17.21 6.32
CA ASN A 640 14.24 -17.51 5.52
C ASN A 640 14.40 -16.45 4.41
N VAL A 641 15.34 -15.52 4.54
CA VAL A 641 15.55 -14.46 3.54
C VAL A 641 16.14 -14.97 2.21
N TRP A 642 16.67 -16.20 2.17
CA TRP A 642 17.05 -16.87 0.91
C TRP A 642 15.85 -17.08 -0.02
N HIS A 643 14.64 -17.10 0.54
CA HIS A 643 13.40 -17.25 -0.19
C HIS A 643 12.61 -15.92 -0.30
N ALA A 644 13.24 -14.79 -0.02
CA ALA A 644 12.64 -13.48 -0.22
C ALA A 644 12.44 -13.17 -1.72
N TYR A 645 11.83 -12.04 -2.05
CA TYR A 645 11.78 -11.56 -3.42
C TYR A 645 13.09 -10.86 -3.80
N PRO A 646 13.57 -11.01 -5.05
CA PRO A 646 14.72 -10.25 -5.54
C PRO A 646 14.60 -8.75 -5.33
N SER A 647 13.38 -8.22 -5.42
CA SER A 647 13.09 -6.82 -5.14
C SER A 647 13.31 -6.38 -3.69
N GLN A 648 13.62 -7.28 -2.75
CA GLN A 648 14.02 -6.94 -1.38
C GLN A 648 15.54 -6.81 -1.23
N MET A 649 16.33 -7.07 -2.30
CA MET A 649 17.78 -6.97 -2.24
C MET A 649 18.28 -5.55 -1.92
N TRP A 650 17.46 -4.52 -2.17
CA TRP A 650 17.81 -3.16 -1.76
C TRP A 650 17.95 -2.99 -0.23
N ILE A 651 17.30 -3.86 0.58
CA ILE A 651 17.46 -3.87 2.05
C ILE A 651 18.43 -4.97 2.48
N MET A 652 18.18 -6.23 2.09
CA MET A 652 18.94 -7.35 2.61
C MET A 652 20.27 -7.61 1.90
N GLY A 653 20.49 -6.92 0.78
CA GLY A 653 21.65 -7.09 -0.11
C GLY A 653 21.51 -8.27 -1.09
N PRO A 654 22.37 -8.34 -2.11
CA PRO A 654 22.39 -9.47 -3.06
C PRO A 654 22.95 -10.75 -2.40
N PRO A 655 22.64 -11.96 -2.93
CA PRO A 655 23.15 -13.22 -2.39
C PRO A 655 24.63 -13.47 -2.75
N THR A 656 25.41 -12.41 -2.86
CA THR A 656 26.83 -12.41 -3.21
C THR A 656 27.62 -11.50 -2.28
N GLY A 657 28.93 -11.61 -2.29
CA GLY A 657 29.82 -10.80 -1.48
C GLY A 657 30.60 -11.58 -0.43
N PRO A 658 31.59 -10.93 0.20
CA PRO A 658 32.52 -11.62 1.11
C PRO A 658 31.90 -12.04 2.45
N ASP A 659 30.75 -11.51 2.81
CA ASP A 659 30.00 -11.80 4.05
C ASP A 659 28.81 -12.76 3.84
N MET A 660 28.81 -13.47 2.73
CA MET A 660 27.84 -14.57 2.47
C MET A 660 28.43 -15.93 2.86
N PRO A 661 27.63 -16.87 3.43
CA PRO A 661 26.17 -16.80 3.66
C PRO A 661 25.75 -16.09 4.95
N GLU A 662 26.68 -15.69 5.81
CA GLU A 662 26.42 -15.20 7.18
C GLU A 662 25.48 -13.99 7.19
N ARG A 663 25.53 -13.12 6.19
CA ARG A 663 24.62 -11.98 6.09
C ARG A 663 23.16 -12.41 6.01
N TYR A 664 22.82 -13.42 5.18
CA TYR A 664 21.46 -13.92 5.05
C TYR A 664 21.03 -14.74 6.26
N GLU A 665 21.93 -15.54 6.82
CA GLU A 665 21.67 -16.32 8.04
C GLU A 665 21.40 -15.40 9.23
N ARG A 666 22.16 -14.30 9.38
CA ARG A 666 21.98 -13.31 10.44
C ARG A 666 20.62 -12.61 10.35
N GLN A 667 20.07 -12.45 9.14
CA GLN A 667 18.79 -11.80 8.86
C GLN A 667 17.60 -12.77 8.85
N SER A 668 17.82 -14.07 8.98
CA SER A 668 16.79 -15.12 8.87
C SER A 668 16.44 -15.70 10.25
N PRO A 669 15.19 -15.63 10.71
CA PRO A 669 14.75 -16.30 11.95
C PRO A 669 15.12 -17.79 12.00
N LEU A 670 15.06 -18.48 10.87
CA LEU A 670 15.41 -19.90 10.75
C LEU A 670 16.78 -20.24 11.35
N TYR A 671 17.76 -19.33 11.29
CA TYR A 671 19.11 -19.55 11.81
C TYR A 671 19.32 -18.94 13.21
N GLN A 672 18.31 -18.24 13.75
CA GLN A 672 18.37 -17.59 15.04
C GLN A 672 17.40 -18.21 16.07
N VAL A 673 16.55 -19.14 15.66
CA VAL A 673 15.42 -19.64 16.43
C VAL A 673 15.82 -20.28 17.76
N GLN A 674 17.03 -20.83 17.89
CA GLN A 674 17.56 -21.39 19.14
C GLN A 674 17.58 -20.38 20.30
N GLY A 675 17.55 -19.08 20.01
CA GLY A 675 17.47 -18.02 21.02
C GLY A 675 16.07 -17.81 21.61
N VAL A 676 15.02 -18.33 20.97
CA VAL A 676 13.64 -18.18 21.43
C VAL A 676 13.44 -18.95 22.74
N LYS A 677 13.06 -18.23 23.81
CA LYS A 677 12.81 -18.77 25.14
C LYS A 677 11.39 -18.53 25.62
N ASP A 678 10.77 -17.49 25.11
CA ASP A 678 9.42 -17.07 25.50
C ASP A 678 8.36 -17.71 24.58
N PRO A 679 7.10 -17.84 25.02
CA PRO A 679 6.01 -18.42 24.26
C PRO A 679 5.87 -17.80 22.87
N LEU A 680 5.82 -18.64 21.84
CA LEU A 680 5.66 -18.25 20.43
C LEU A 680 4.43 -18.95 19.85
N MET A 681 3.52 -18.17 19.23
CA MET A 681 2.48 -18.68 18.34
C MET A 681 2.83 -18.31 16.89
N ILE A 682 2.69 -19.25 15.98
CA ILE A 682 2.83 -19.03 14.53
C ILE A 682 1.46 -19.21 13.89
N ILE A 683 1.05 -18.28 13.03
CA ILE A 683 -0.20 -18.37 12.25
C ILE A 683 0.16 -18.30 10.78
N HIS A 684 -0.20 -19.32 9.97
CA HIS A 684 0.19 -19.31 8.56
C HIS A 684 -0.85 -19.98 7.65
N GLY A 685 -1.11 -19.35 6.49
CA GLY A 685 -1.91 -19.91 5.41
C GLY A 685 -1.12 -20.93 4.59
N THR A 686 -1.69 -22.13 4.39
CA THR A 686 -0.94 -23.21 3.70
C THR A 686 -0.74 -22.98 2.21
N ARG A 687 -1.50 -22.06 1.59
CA ARG A 687 -1.42 -21.71 0.16
C ARG A 687 -0.75 -20.36 -0.07
N ASP A 688 0.11 -19.95 0.84
CA ASP A 688 0.81 -18.66 0.77
C ASP A 688 1.89 -18.68 -0.34
N PRO A 689 1.77 -17.87 -1.42
CA PRO A 689 2.77 -17.80 -2.48
C PRO A 689 3.81 -16.68 -2.23
N VAL A 690 3.62 -15.89 -1.20
CA VAL A 690 4.45 -14.73 -0.86
C VAL A 690 5.52 -15.12 0.13
N VAL A 691 5.11 -15.68 1.25
CA VAL A 691 5.98 -16.34 2.22
C VAL A 691 5.61 -17.80 2.24
N LEU A 692 6.55 -18.67 1.87
CA LEU A 692 6.23 -20.08 1.68
C LEU A 692 5.94 -20.77 3.01
N TYR A 693 4.84 -21.52 3.08
CA TYR A 693 4.50 -22.31 4.26
C TYR A 693 5.58 -23.34 4.61
N SER A 694 6.33 -23.84 3.60
CA SER A 694 7.48 -24.72 3.79
C SER A 694 8.56 -24.10 4.68
N ASP A 695 8.72 -22.78 4.69
CA ASP A 695 9.71 -22.12 5.54
C ASP A 695 9.26 -22.10 7.01
N THR A 696 7.96 -22.05 7.27
CA THR A 696 7.41 -22.31 8.61
C THR A 696 7.61 -23.75 9.04
N VAL A 697 7.44 -24.71 8.13
CA VAL A 697 7.73 -26.13 8.43
C VAL A 697 9.21 -26.30 8.83
N ALA A 698 10.14 -25.76 8.03
CA ALA A 698 11.57 -25.81 8.33
C ALA A 698 11.93 -25.15 9.68
N LEU A 699 11.29 -24.02 9.99
CA LEU A 699 11.44 -23.36 11.30
C LEU A 699 10.96 -24.27 12.44
N THR A 700 9.77 -24.86 12.30
CA THR A 700 9.20 -25.72 13.34
C THR A 700 9.99 -27.02 13.51
N GLU A 701 10.56 -27.59 12.45
CA GLU A 701 11.50 -28.72 12.55
C GLU A 701 12.70 -28.38 13.43
N LYS A 702 13.32 -27.22 13.25
CA LYS A 702 14.42 -26.76 14.12
C LYS A 702 13.97 -26.53 15.55
N MET A 703 12.78 -25.96 15.76
CA MET A 703 12.24 -25.78 17.12
C MET A 703 12.01 -27.11 17.83
N ILE A 704 11.46 -28.11 17.13
CA ILE A 704 11.28 -29.47 17.65
C ILE A 704 12.64 -30.09 18.00
N ALA A 705 13.61 -30.00 17.09
CA ALA A 705 14.94 -30.52 17.33
C ALA A 705 15.63 -29.87 18.55
N ASN A 706 15.35 -28.59 18.80
CA ASN A 706 15.85 -27.86 19.97
C ASN A 706 14.94 -28.01 21.22
N GLN A 707 13.89 -28.81 21.16
CA GLN A 707 12.89 -29.00 22.20
C GLN A 707 12.24 -27.68 22.67
N GLN A 708 12.06 -26.74 21.75
CA GLN A 708 11.44 -25.45 22.03
C GLN A 708 9.93 -25.51 21.82
N PRO A 709 9.12 -25.10 22.81
CA PRO A 709 7.67 -25.12 22.68
C PRO A 709 7.20 -24.00 21.73
N PHE A 710 6.18 -24.31 20.92
CA PHE A 710 5.46 -23.33 20.10
C PHE A 710 4.01 -23.76 19.89
N GLU A 711 3.15 -22.82 19.51
CA GLU A 711 1.81 -23.10 19.02
C GLU A 711 1.76 -22.79 17.52
N LEU A 712 1.15 -23.68 16.72
CA LEU A 712 0.99 -23.47 15.28
C LEU A 712 -0.49 -23.46 14.92
N VAL A 713 -0.96 -22.34 14.39
CA VAL A 713 -2.28 -22.17 13.81
C VAL A 713 -2.18 -22.25 12.30
N THR A 714 -2.49 -23.38 11.74
CA THR A 714 -2.52 -23.61 10.30
C THR A 714 -3.88 -23.17 9.75
N LEU A 715 -3.87 -22.35 8.70
CA LEU A 715 -5.06 -21.89 7.99
C LEU A 715 -5.14 -22.59 6.62
N PRO A 716 -5.90 -23.70 6.48
CA PRO A 716 -5.91 -24.50 5.25
C PRO A 716 -6.42 -23.71 4.05
N GLY A 717 -5.60 -23.64 2.99
CA GLY A 717 -5.93 -22.96 1.75
C GLY A 717 -5.93 -21.42 1.80
N ALA A 718 -5.64 -20.82 2.98
CA ALA A 718 -5.49 -19.38 3.09
C ALA A 718 -4.21 -18.90 2.41
N ASN A 719 -4.25 -17.65 1.95
CA ASN A 719 -3.16 -16.94 1.32
C ASN A 719 -2.35 -16.11 2.33
N HIS A 720 -1.43 -15.27 1.82
CA HIS A 720 -0.62 -14.37 2.63
C HIS A 720 -1.44 -13.33 3.41
N GLY A 721 -2.53 -12.82 2.84
CA GLY A 721 -3.37 -11.78 3.44
C GLY A 721 -4.43 -12.31 4.44
N TRP A 722 -4.16 -13.37 5.19
CA TRP A 722 -5.09 -13.98 6.13
C TRP A 722 -5.61 -13.00 7.20
N ASP A 723 -4.86 -11.99 7.53
CA ASP A 723 -5.15 -10.98 8.57
C ASP A 723 -6.01 -9.81 8.08
N ASN A 724 -6.18 -9.62 6.77
CA ASN A 724 -6.89 -8.48 6.19
C ASN A 724 -8.02 -8.86 5.21
N GLU A 725 -8.26 -10.13 4.96
CA GLU A 725 -9.29 -10.58 4.02
C GLU A 725 -10.72 -10.58 4.62
N GLY A 726 -10.88 -10.32 5.92
CA GLY A 726 -12.19 -10.29 6.60
C GLY A 726 -12.94 -11.62 6.61
N THR A 727 -12.22 -12.72 6.36
CA THR A 727 -12.78 -14.07 6.22
C THR A 727 -13.11 -14.71 7.57
N VAL A 728 -13.78 -15.87 7.54
CA VAL A 728 -13.95 -16.73 8.74
C VAL A 728 -12.60 -17.11 9.32
N GLN A 729 -11.59 -17.35 8.47
CA GLN A 729 -10.22 -17.68 8.91
C GLN A 729 -9.56 -16.49 9.62
N THR A 730 -9.73 -15.26 9.11
CA THR A 730 -9.26 -14.03 9.78
C THR A 730 -9.84 -13.92 11.19
N ARG A 731 -11.16 -14.09 11.33
CA ARG A 731 -11.82 -14.04 12.66
C ARG A 731 -11.32 -15.12 13.60
N PHE A 732 -11.16 -16.34 13.08
CA PHE A 732 -10.63 -17.46 13.86
C PHE A 732 -9.20 -17.16 14.35
N ALA A 733 -8.34 -16.67 13.46
CA ALA A 733 -6.96 -16.33 13.79
C ALA A 733 -6.89 -15.25 14.89
N PHE A 734 -7.64 -14.16 14.74
CA PHE A 734 -7.66 -13.11 15.76
C PHE A 734 -8.22 -13.56 17.11
N LYS A 735 -9.22 -14.46 17.14
CA LYS A 735 -9.69 -15.08 18.38
C LYS A 735 -8.58 -15.91 19.05
N LYS A 736 -7.80 -16.66 18.25
CA LYS A 736 -6.62 -17.41 18.76
C LYS A 736 -5.52 -16.49 19.29
N MET A 737 -5.29 -15.35 18.62
CA MET A 737 -4.35 -14.33 19.11
C MET A 737 -4.79 -13.77 20.46
N ALA A 738 -6.08 -13.44 20.62
CA ALA A 738 -6.62 -12.94 21.87
C ALA A 738 -6.47 -13.96 23.02
N GLU A 739 -6.86 -15.23 22.79
CA GLU A 739 -6.69 -16.32 23.75
C GLU A 739 -5.21 -16.50 24.16
N PHE A 740 -4.29 -16.43 23.21
CA PHE A 740 -2.87 -16.59 23.47
C PHE A 740 -2.29 -15.44 24.30
N PHE A 741 -2.61 -14.20 23.98
CA PHE A 741 -2.15 -13.04 24.75
C PHE A 741 -2.80 -12.96 26.13
N ASP A 742 -4.08 -13.30 26.26
CA ASP A 742 -4.72 -13.33 27.57
C ASP A 742 -4.03 -14.33 28.50
N ARG A 743 -3.66 -15.50 28.00
CA ARG A 743 -2.97 -16.54 28.76
C ARG A 743 -1.51 -16.20 29.10
N ASN A 744 -0.76 -15.67 28.15
CA ASN A 744 0.69 -15.52 28.28
C ASN A 744 1.16 -14.10 28.64
N VAL A 745 0.31 -13.09 28.49
CA VAL A 745 0.62 -11.68 28.74
C VAL A 745 -0.27 -11.09 29.83
N LYS A 746 -1.60 -11.09 29.63
CA LYS A 746 -2.53 -10.42 30.57
C LYS A 746 -2.59 -11.09 31.93
N ASN A 747 -2.70 -12.41 31.93
CA ASN A 747 -2.83 -13.23 33.15
C ASN A 747 -1.49 -13.82 33.63
N LYS A 748 -0.36 -13.40 33.04
CA LYS A 748 0.97 -13.86 33.48
C LYS A 748 1.24 -13.36 34.90
N GLN A 749 1.43 -14.32 35.82
CA GLN A 749 1.76 -14.08 37.25
C GLN A 749 3.24 -13.80 37.42
#